data_cfd965a40710bdd0e7d941ff1e035803
#
_entry.id   cfd965a40710bdd0e7d941ff1e035803
#
_cell.length_a   1.000
_cell.length_b   1.000
_cell.length_c   1.000
_cell.angle_alpha   90.00
_cell.angle_beta   90.00
_cell.angle_gamma   90.00
#
_symmetry.space_group_name_H-M   'P 1'
#
loop_
_entity.id
_entity.type
_entity.pdbx_description
1 polymer ?
#
loop_
_entity_poly.entity_id
_entity_poly.type
_entity_poly.pdbx_seq_one_letter_code
_entity_poly.pdbx_strand_id
1 'polypeptide(L)'
;MEDVGLRWYKCDFHLHTMTSSCYTNKDIDTVNDWIAEVRNKGLNCIAVTDHNDYRKIDEIKKLGEENNIVVFPGVELSCDTSKIHILVLFDIDCDGNTVQEFLNQLKIFKPNLGDSGHTAEGDIFQACKTAQSMGALVIPAHIDDFSGLSDMSHDNICKLLDRRYINAVQVVNNDIWDNYANEGIAMISKKLTEKYGKPISEEQAKKWRKVYEMAKNIDVPMLRFSDNPFSDKSSKHGLWGIGKSYTWLKMSQTPNLESVRQALISYDMRVRKDVECSNIPGKQPNMIIRKIQISDCILNEKEDIQISFNSQMNTIIGGRGSGKSSIIRTIAGAMNSFSGENLNVISEEQKNFYKENAKSKSSGARKGIFKRTSQVSVFIERLSDLYKIEVTNIKGMENQTRKLFKYIDGEWNVIEDEHFLDLFKAQIFTQKQIYELAMDSNSLMAIIDADIKELPQYLSEKDAALNNLVSKALEISNSKRIILDKPKLETELLDIESQISKYEKSGISDTLKEKQLFDDQEKALLFYIDRKKNKIDEIKKYLDEVVIAYDDVTDSEIKSLLEEDLNEFKLDINRLKQFCNEMLSKNEKLFEKVNNTEWKKKRIAIKNKYVSIIQNLQDNGLDAVKLDTLMEQRNNKKEEIDRILIKEKELCKLETEYESLERVYREKVDIIYKLRNDFIQKVIGNDKNVKFQLAKNRNRNSFINTLKTIMQKEIASVDDDINELADLYFKKEDGIEKYKKMLISIRNKDNQKSLSKKTRDIITGIAEDSFARMIAFIPDDDLIVSYRPEKAKKFIPLSNASAGQKTTTILTFLLAYGDQPLLLDQPEDDLDNRLVYDLIVARLKVAKLKRQIIVVTHNANIPVNGDSEYIISMDSETDIIQVNQTGTMDDRSIRQEICDVMEGTQDAFEMRAKKYHFNIKE
;
A
#
# COMPACT_ATOMS: atom_id res chain seq x y z
N MET A 1 -2.09 1.15 -26.76
CA MET A 1 -2.88 -0.11 -26.92
C MET A 1 -4.29 0.19 -26.46
N GLU A 2 -5.30 -0.22 -27.20
CA GLU A 2 -6.69 -0.06 -26.77
C GLU A 2 -7.00 -0.99 -25.60
N ASP A 3 -7.89 -0.56 -24.69
CA ASP A 3 -8.35 -1.36 -23.58
C ASP A 3 -9.25 -2.49 -24.11
N VAL A 4 -9.07 -3.71 -23.63
CA VAL A 4 -9.91 -4.87 -23.99
C VAL A 4 -11.06 -5.02 -23.01
N GLY A 5 -12.14 -5.71 -23.42
CA GLY A 5 -13.28 -5.99 -22.56
C GLY A 5 -14.23 -4.79 -22.42
N LEU A 6 -14.76 -4.58 -21.22
CA LEU A 6 -15.76 -3.55 -20.97
C LEU A 6 -15.20 -2.13 -21.04
N ARG A 7 -15.95 -1.22 -21.67
CA ARG A 7 -15.64 0.22 -21.72
C ARG A 7 -16.88 1.09 -21.52
N TRP A 8 -16.69 2.35 -21.17
CA TRP A 8 -17.77 3.28 -20.94
C TRP A 8 -18.30 3.89 -22.24
N TYR A 9 -19.63 3.88 -22.38
CA TYR A 9 -20.37 4.52 -23.46
C TYR A 9 -21.25 5.63 -22.89
N LYS A 10 -21.27 6.78 -23.56
CA LYS A 10 -22.16 7.89 -23.26
C LYS A 10 -23.48 7.65 -24.00
N CYS A 11 -24.51 7.26 -23.24
CA CYS A 11 -25.76 6.75 -23.78
C CYS A 11 -26.91 7.75 -23.61
N ASP A 12 -27.69 7.92 -24.66
CA ASP A 12 -28.99 8.61 -24.63
C ASP A 12 -30.02 7.75 -25.36
N PHE A 13 -30.90 7.09 -24.60
CA PHE A 13 -31.88 6.14 -25.13
C PHE A 13 -33.28 6.73 -25.24
N HIS A 14 -33.43 8.04 -25.06
CA HIS A 14 -34.71 8.72 -25.28
C HIS A 14 -34.53 9.89 -26.22
N LEU A 15 -34.58 9.60 -27.51
CA LEU A 15 -34.38 10.57 -28.57
C LEU A 15 -35.46 10.50 -29.64
N HIS A 16 -36.02 11.66 -29.95
CA HIS A 16 -37.05 11.85 -30.99
C HIS A 16 -36.43 12.43 -32.24
N THR A 17 -36.96 11.98 -33.35
CA THR A 17 -36.65 12.48 -34.70
C THR A 17 -37.79 13.30 -35.29
N MET A 18 -37.62 13.71 -36.52
CA MET A 18 -38.62 14.52 -37.27
C MET A 18 -39.94 13.76 -37.53
N THR A 19 -39.99 12.43 -37.25
CA THR A 19 -41.24 11.65 -37.42
C THR A 19 -42.20 11.80 -36.25
N SER A 20 -41.69 12.13 -35.05
CA SER A 20 -42.57 12.44 -33.90
C SER A 20 -43.41 13.68 -34.13
N SER A 21 -44.72 13.65 -33.82
CA SER A 21 -45.66 14.78 -34.03
C SER A 21 -45.24 16.04 -33.27
N CYS A 22 -44.60 15.87 -32.16
CA CYS A 22 -44.08 16.92 -31.28
C CYS A 22 -42.70 17.49 -31.65
N TYR A 23 -42.02 17.01 -32.67
CA TYR A 23 -40.77 17.59 -33.16
C TYR A 23 -41.03 18.93 -33.91
N THR A 24 -40.21 19.96 -33.59
CA THR A 24 -40.55 21.34 -34.01
C THR A 24 -40.17 21.65 -35.47
N ASN A 25 -38.95 21.36 -35.88
CA ASN A 25 -38.38 21.76 -37.18
C ASN A 25 -38.37 20.62 -38.19
N LYS A 26 -39.47 19.92 -38.33
CA LYS A 26 -39.58 18.69 -39.17
C LYS A 26 -39.15 18.86 -40.62
N ASP A 27 -39.43 20.05 -41.21
CA ASP A 27 -39.17 20.35 -42.61
C ASP A 27 -37.79 21.04 -42.82
N ILE A 28 -37.07 21.38 -41.74
CA ILE A 28 -35.79 22.09 -41.79
C ILE A 28 -34.67 21.18 -41.39
N ASP A 29 -34.79 20.46 -40.26
CA ASP A 29 -33.74 19.58 -39.72
C ASP A 29 -33.66 18.29 -40.59
N THR A 30 -32.43 17.91 -40.92
CA THR A 30 -32.15 16.67 -41.65
C THR A 30 -31.65 15.58 -40.69
N VAL A 31 -31.71 14.32 -41.12
CA VAL A 31 -31.14 13.21 -40.35
C VAL A 31 -29.62 13.37 -40.21
N ASN A 32 -28.96 13.99 -41.20
CA ASN A 32 -27.54 14.30 -41.10
C ASN A 32 -27.25 15.35 -40.02
N ASP A 33 -28.07 16.41 -39.90
CA ASP A 33 -27.95 17.41 -38.84
C ASP A 33 -28.17 16.77 -37.47
N TRP A 34 -29.14 15.84 -37.39
CA TRP A 34 -29.46 15.13 -36.16
C TRP A 34 -28.29 14.22 -35.70
N ILE A 35 -27.68 13.43 -36.59
CA ILE A 35 -26.49 12.62 -36.30
C ILE A 35 -25.27 13.50 -35.98
N ALA A 36 -25.09 14.63 -36.69
CA ALA A 36 -24.03 15.58 -36.41
C ALA A 36 -24.13 16.13 -34.99
N GLU A 37 -25.35 16.44 -34.51
CA GLU A 37 -25.53 16.92 -33.14
C GLU A 37 -25.30 15.81 -32.13
N VAL A 38 -25.73 14.56 -32.36
CA VAL A 38 -25.37 13.40 -31.53
C VAL A 38 -23.86 13.28 -31.35
N ARG A 39 -23.13 13.40 -32.46
CA ARG A 39 -21.66 13.36 -32.46
C ARG A 39 -21.05 14.54 -31.69
N ASN A 40 -21.57 15.76 -31.93
CA ASN A 40 -21.10 16.99 -31.27
C ASN A 40 -21.24 16.92 -29.75
N LYS A 41 -22.26 16.20 -29.24
CA LYS A 41 -22.45 15.94 -27.79
C LYS A 41 -21.58 14.80 -27.26
N GLY A 42 -20.83 14.13 -28.14
CA GLY A 42 -19.97 13.01 -27.78
C GLY A 42 -20.77 11.76 -27.37
N LEU A 43 -22.02 11.65 -27.79
CA LEU A 43 -22.81 10.43 -27.62
C LEU A 43 -22.25 9.39 -28.57
N ASN A 44 -22.00 8.19 -28.09
CA ASN A 44 -21.49 7.08 -28.89
C ASN A 44 -22.37 5.84 -28.82
N CYS A 45 -23.49 5.93 -28.08
CA CYS A 45 -24.51 4.89 -28.03
C CYS A 45 -25.89 5.54 -27.80
N ILE A 46 -26.83 5.28 -28.68
CA ILE A 46 -28.16 5.93 -28.66
C ILE A 46 -29.28 4.96 -28.97
N ALA A 47 -30.51 5.34 -28.69
CA ALA A 47 -31.69 4.68 -29.24
C ALA A 47 -32.58 5.70 -29.97
N VAL A 48 -33.21 5.27 -31.06
CA VAL A 48 -34.26 6.04 -31.73
C VAL A 48 -35.58 5.62 -31.11
N THR A 49 -36.25 6.54 -30.43
CA THR A 49 -37.45 6.26 -29.64
C THR A 49 -38.56 7.27 -29.94
N ASP A 50 -38.90 7.41 -31.24
CA ASP A 50 -40.03 8.23 -31.66
C ASP A 50 -41.34 7.75 -31.05
N HIS A 51 -42.29 8.65 -30.79
CA HIS A 51 -43.62 8.29 -30.30
C HIS A 51 -44.33 7.37 -31.31
N ASN A 52 -44.59 6.11 -30.92
CA ASN A 52 -45.33 5.16 -31.70
C ASN A 52 -44.83 5.05 -33.16
N ASP A 53 -43.52 5.24 -33.44
CA ASP A 53 -42.99 5.33 -34.80
C ASP A 53 -41.69 4.55 -34.99
N TYR A 54 -41.43 4.08 -36.21
CA TYR A 54 -40.28 3.30 -36.59
C TYR A 54 -39.58 3.78 -37.88
N ARG A 55 -40.15 4.74 -38.59
CA ARG A 55 -39.81 5.08 -39.98
C ARG A 55 -38.40 5.64 -40.20
N LYS A 56 -37.74 6.19 -39.20
CA LYS A 56 -36.37 6.73 -39.33
C LYS A 56 -35.28 5.82 -38.75
N ILE A 57 -35.64 4.70 -38.16
CA ILE A 57 -34.72 3.79 -37.50
C ILE A 57 -33.60 3.33 -38.44
N ASP A 58 -33.95 2.79 -39.62
CA ASP A 58 -32.95 2.19 -40.50
C ASP A 58 -32.01 3.21 -41.13
N GLU A 59 -32.53 4.42 -41.45
CA GLU A 59 -31.74 5.52 -41.98
C GLU A 59 -30.72 6.00 -40.92
N ILE A 60 -31.16 6.15 -39.67
CA ILE A 60 -30.30 6.60 -38.55
C ILE A 60 -29.29 5.52 -38.16
N LYS A 61 -29.68 4.23 -38.17
CA LYS A 61 -28.73 3.12 -37.95
C LYS A 61 -27.60 3.15 -38.96
N LYS A 62 -27.93 3.27 -40.25
CA LYS A 62 -26.88 3.36 -41.27
C LYS A 62 -25.94 4.52 -41.07
N LEU A 63 -26.45 5.72 -40.82
CA LEU A 63 -25.61 6.90 -40.54
C LEU A 63 -24.86 6.78 -39.22
N GLY A 64 -25.41 6.08 -38.22
CA GLY A 64 -24.74 5.77 -36.97
C GLY A 64 -23.50 4.90 -37.17
N GLU A 65 -23.61 3.85 -37.96
CA GLU A 65 -22.49 2.98 -38.34
C GLU A 65 -21.37 3.77 -39.04
N GLU A 66 -21.74 4.63 -40.03
CA GLU A 66 -20.75 5.51 -40.71
C GLU A 66 -20.04 6.48 -39.79
N ASN A 67 -20.61 6.81 -38.64
CA ASN A 67 -20.07 7.74 -37.63
C ASN A 67 -19.56 7.04 -36.35
N ASN A 68 -19.46 5.72 -36.30
CA ASN A 68 -19.07 4.92 -35.12
C ASN A 68 -19.98 5.15 -33.89
N ILE A 69 -21.25 5.35 -34.11
CA ILE A 69 -22.30 5.48 -33.10
C ILE A 69 -23.15 4.21 -33.11
N VAL A 70 -23.28 3.57 -31.96
CA VAL A 70 -24.17 2.41 -31.78
C VAL A 70 -25.61 2.90 -31.70
N VAL A 71 -26.51 2.37 -32.51
CA VAL A 71 -27.91 2.78 -32.58
C VAL A 71 -28.83 1.59 -32.31
N PHE A 72 -29.55 1.65 -31.19
CA PHE A 72 -30.60 0.68 -30.89
C PHE A 72 -31.91 1.09 -31.55
N PRO A 73 -32.60 0.17 -32.29
CA PRO A 73 -34.00 0.34 -32.65
C PRO A 73 -34.87 0.41 -31.41
N GLY A 74 -35.78 1.34 -31.39
CA GLY A 74 -36.68 1.48 -30.24
C GLY A 74 -37.94 2.29 -30.59
N VAL A 75 -38.76 2.47 -29.58
CA VAL A 75 -39.98 3.27 -29.67
C VAL A 75 -40.35 3.77 -28.28
N GLU A 76 -40.83 5.01 -28.19
CA GLU A 76 -41.57 5.47 -27.05
C GLU A 76 -43.05 5.20 -27.26
N LEU A 77 -43.56 4.19 -26.54
CA LEU A 77 -44.92 3.73 -26.65
C LEU A 77 -45.83 4.48 -25.64
N SER A 78 -46.91 5.03 -26.08
CA SER A 78 -47.96 5.60 -25.23
C SER A 78 -48.93 4.50 -24.80
N CYS A 79 -49.06 4.30 -23.49
CA CYS A 79 -49.88 3.25 -22.90
C CYS A 79 -51.00 3.79 -22.06
N ASP A 80 -52.07 3.02 -21.89
CA ASP A 80 -53.20 3.31 -21.00
C ASP A 80 -53.93 4.63 -21.28
N THR A 81 -55.09 4.78 -20.64
CA THR A 81 -55.88 6.01 -20.70
C THR A 81 -55.17 7.22 -20.16
N SER A 82 -54.20 7.02 -19.24
CA SER A 82 -53.35 8.06 -18.67
C SER A 82 -52.19 8.50 -19.55
N LYS A 83 -52.06 7.89 -20.74
CA LYS A 83 -50.98 8.16 -21.71
C LYS A 83 -49.57 8.04 -21.11
N ILE A 84 -49.35 6.99 -20.34
CA ILE A 84 -48.04 6.69 -19.72
C ILE A 84 -47.07 6.23 -20.82
N HIS A 85 -45.84 6.74 -20.77
CA HIS A 85 -44.84 6.41 -21.76
C HIS A 85 -43.90 5.33 -21.26
N ILE A 86 -43.56 4.37 -22.18
CA ILE A 86 -42.49 3.39 -21.96
C ILE A 86 -41.56 3.38 -23.15
N LEU A 87 -40.26 3.33 -22.90
CA LEU A 87 -39.25 3.07 -23.91
C LEU A 87 -39.12 1.57 -24.08
N VAL A 88 -39.19 1.12 -25.32
CA VAL A 88 -39.00 -0.28 -25.72
C VAL A 88 -37.81 -0.32 -26.66
N LEU A 89 -36.73 -1.01 -26.26
CA LEU A 89 -35.50 -1.10 -27.01
C LEU A 89 -35.28 -2.53 -27.54
N PHE A 90 -34.97 -2.63 -28.82
CA PHE A 90 -34.66 -3.88 -29.51
C PHE A 90 -33.16 -4.01 -29.74
N ASP A 91 -32.70 -5.24 -30.07
CA ASP A 91 -31.29 -5.48 -30.33
C ASP A 91 -30.80 -4.71 -31.57
N ILE A 92 -29.51 -4.44 -31.61
CA ILE A 92 -28.89 -3.75 -32.76
C ILE A 92 -29.06 -4.49 -34.08
N ASP A 93 -29.25 -5.80 -34.04
CA ASP A 93 -29.53 -6.62 -35.24
C ASP A 93 -30.95 -6.44 -35.77
N CYS A 94 -31.86 -5.90 -34.97
CA CYS A 94 -33.22 -5.57 -35.38
C CYS A 94 -33.27 -4.33 -36.27
N ASP A 95 -34.36 -4.20 -37.02
CA ASP A 95 -34.63 -3.10 -37.95
C ASP A 95 -35.97 -2.38 -37.61
N GLY A 96 -36.33 -1.40 -38.40
CA GLY A 96 -37.60 -0.70 -38.29
C GLY A 96 -38.80 -1.62 -38.46
N ASN A 97 -38.70 -2.74 -39.23
CA ASN A 97 -39.79 -3.68 -39.40
C ASN A 97 -40.09 -4.44 -38.11
N THR A 98 -39.07 -4.74 -37.31
CA THR A 98 -39.25 -5.38 -36.00
C THR A 98 -40.07 -4.48 -35.07
N VAL A 99 -39.76 -3.17 -35.04
CA VAL A 99 -40.52 -2.19 -34.26
C VAL A 99 -41.93 -2.01 -34.82
N GLN A 100 -42.11 -2.05 -36.16
CA GLN A 100 -43.40 -2.03 -36.80
C GLN A 100 -44.25 -3.24 -36.37
N GLU A 101 -43.68 -4.43 -36.35
CA GLU A 101 -44.37 -5.64 -35.91
C GLU A 101 -44.84 -5.54 -34.47
N PHE A 102 -43.97 -5.03 -33.56
CA PHE A 102 -44.34 -4.77 -32.18
C PHE A 102 -45.53 -3.80 -32.09
N LEU A 103 -45.50 -2.66 -32.81
CA LEU A 103 -46.58 -1.69 -32.83
C LEU A 103 -47.89 -2.28 -33.40
N ASN A 104 -47.80 -3.11 -34.45
CA ASN A 104 -48.95 -3.80 -35.04
C ASN A 104 -49.64 -4.75 -34.06
N GLN A 105 -48.86 -5.48 -33.23
CA GLN A 105 -49.41 -6.36 -32.18
C GLN A 105 -50.21 -5.57 -31.14
N LEU A 106 -49.87 -4.29 -30.91
CA LEU A 106 -50.55 -3.37 -29.99
C LEU A 106 -51.55 -2.45 -30.69
N LYS A 107 -51.92 -2.79 -31.96
CA LYS A 107 -52.92 -2.08 -32.78
C LYS A 107 -52.59 -0.62 -33.10
N ILE A 108 -51.31 -0.29 -33.14
CA ILE A 108 -50.84 1.02 -33.62
C ILE A 108 -50.52 0.90 -35.11
N PHE A 109 -51.27 1.60 -35.93
CA PHE A 109 -51.15 1.57 -37.38
C PHE A 109 -51.04 3.01 -37.93
N LYS A 110 -50.75 3.15 -39.24
CA LYS A 110 -51.02 4.41 -39.95
C LYS A 110 -52.53 4.70 -39.83
N PRO A 111 -52.98 5.94 -39.48
CA PRO A 111 -52.27 7.21 -39.49
C PRO A 111 -51.69 7.64 -38.13
N ASN A 112 -51.71 6.81 -37.14
CA ASN A 112 -51.39 7.15 -35.73
C ASN A 112 -49.86 7.10 -35.43
N LEU A 113 -49.03 6.83 -36.43
CA LEU A 113 -47.57 6.81 -36.29
C LEU A 113 -47.07 8.26 -36.00
N GLY A 114 -46.21 8.38 -35.01
CA GLY A 114 -45.66 9.67 -34.58
C GLY A 114 -46.52 10.42 -33.60
N ASP A 115 -47.73 9.95 -33.26
CA ASP A 115 -48.69 10.61 -32.39
C ASP A 115 -48.63 10.10 -30.95
N SER A 116 -48.12 10.92 -30.02
CA SER A 116 -48.08 10.62 -28.59
C SER A 116 -49.45 10.62 -27.93
N GLY A 117 -50.47 11.17 -28.61
CA GLY A 117 -51.84 11.19 -28.15
C GLY A 117 -52.60 9.89 -28.34
N HIS A 118 -52.09 9.01 -29.21
CA HIS A 118 -52.69 7.70 -29.50
C HIS A 118 -52.06 6.63 -28.60
N THR A 119 -52.90 5.86 -27.93
CA THR A 119 -52.42 4.84 -26.97
C THR A 119 -52.50 3.42 -27.53
N ALA A 120 -51.61 2.54 -27.11
CA ALA A 120 -51.66 1.14 -27.44
C ALA A 120 -52.95 0.46 -26.93
N GLU A 121 -53.39 -0.59 -27.64
CA GLU A 121 -54.49 -1.42 -27.17
C GLU A 121 -54.06 -2.28 -25.99
N GLY A 122 -54.87 -2.35 -24.95
CA GLY A 122 -54.56 -3.08 -23.73
C GLY A 122 -53.92 -2.19 -22.63
N ASP A 123 -53.53 -2.82 -21.57
CA ASP A 123 -52.86 -2.12 -20.45
C ASP A 123 -51.34 -2.12 -20.61
N ILE A 124 -50.63 -1.30 -19.79
CA ILE A 124 -49.19 -1.22 -19.77
C ILE A 124 -48.51 -2.60 -19.54
N PHE A 125 -49.11 -3.47 -18.74
CA PHE A 125 -48.60 -4.79 -18.46
C PHE A 125 -48.60 -5.71 -19.69
N GLN A 126 -49.65 -5.57 -20.53
CA GLN A 126 -49.72 -6.28 -21.81
C GLN A 126 -48.64 -5.78 -22.76
N ALA A 127 -48.46 -4.46 -22.85
CA ALA A 127 -47.37 -3.87 -23.65
C ALA A 127 -45.99 -4.37 -23.22
N CYS A 128 -45.69 -4.37 -21.91
CA CYS A 128 -44.44 -4.91 -21.38
C CYS A 128 -44.23 -6.38 -21.72
N LYS A 129 -45.25 -7.24 -21.58
CA LYS A 129 -45.18 -8.67 -21.95
C LYS A 129 -44.94 -8.89 -23.43
N THR A 130 -45.62 -8.13 -24.28
CA THR A 130 -45.41 -8.18 -25.73
C THR A 130 -44.00 -7.81 -26.10
N ALA A 131 -43.45 -6.70 -25.53
CA ALA A 131 -42.05 -6.30 -25.72
C ALA A 131 -41.07 -7.39 -25.30
N GLN A 132 -41.26 -7.94 -24.09
CA GLN A 132 -40.41 -9.02 -23.57
C GLN A 132 -40.48 -10.31 -24.40
N SER A 133 -41.65 -10.68 -24.90
CA SER A 133 -41.77 -11.87 -25.76
C SER A 133 -41.03 -11.72 -27.10
N MET A 134 -40.75 -10.49 -27.53
CA MET A 134 -39.92 -10.15 -28.67
C MET A 134 -38.43 -9.90 -28.30
N GLY A 135 -38.04 -10.16 -27.04
CA GLY A 135 -36.65 -10.02 -26.56
C GLY A 135 -36.24 -8.58 -26.18
N ALA A 136 -37.16 -7.61 -26.27
CA ALA A 136 -36.89 -6.21 -26.03
C ALA A 136 -36.67 -5.86 -24.54
N LEU A 137 -35.93 -4.76 -24.26
CA LEU A 137 -35.87 -4.12 -22.96
C LEU A 137 -37.00 -3.09 -22.83
N VAL A 138 -37.54 -3.00 -21.61
CA VAL A 138 -38.62 -2.07 -21.27
C VAL A 138 -38.14 -1.12 -20.17
N ILE A 139 -38.28 0.19 -20.42
CA ILE A 139 -37.88 1.26 -19.51
C ILE A 139 -39.03 2.29 -19.41
N PRO A 140 -39.85 2.31 -18.35
CA PRO A 140 -40.80 3.40 -18.15
C PRO A 140 -40.11 4.76 -18.24
N ALA A 141 -40.61 5.61 -19.11
CA ALA A 141 -40.07 6.92 -19.41
C ALA A 141 -40.41 7.91 -18.31
N HIS A 142 -39.49 8.84 -18.02
CA HIS A 142 -39.67 10.02 -17.15
C HIS A 142 -40.68 9.81 -16.00
N ILE A 143 -40.49 8.71 -15.19
CA ILE A 143 -41.46 8.24 -14.17
C ILE A 143 -41.88 9.30 -13.14
N ASP A 144 -41.06 10.29 -12.92
CA ASP A 144 -41.22 11.40 -11.98
C ASP A 144 -41.50 12.74 -12.68
N ASP A 145 -42.16 12.67 -13.85
CA ASP A 145 -42.52 13.81 -14.68
C ASP A 145 -43.91 13.62 -15.29
N PHE A 146 -44.32 14.52 -16.21
CA PHE A 146 -45.56 14.43 -17.00
C PHE A 146 -45.56 13.13 -17.83
N SER A 147 -46.75 12.56 -18.04
CA SER A 147 -46.89 11.24 -18.71
C SER A 147 -46.05 10.08 -18.08
N GLY A 148 -45.57 10.28 -16.86
CA GLY A 148 -44.89 9.27 -16.05
C GLY A 148 -45.89 8.45 -15.22
N LEU A 149 -45.41 7.76 -14.18
CA LEU A 149 -46.23 6.78 -13.45
C LEU A 149 -47.14 7.41 -12.36
N SER A 150 -47.10 8.74 -12.17
CA SER A 150 -47.78 9.40 -11.05
C SER A 150 -49.31 9.26 -11.04
N ASP A 151 -49.93 9.00 -12.17
CA ASP A 151 -51.36 8.84 -12.34
C ASP A 151 -51.84 7.39 -12.25
N MET A 152 -50.95 6.44 -12.07
CA MET A 152 -51.29 5.02 -11.80
C MET A 152 -51.64 4.84 -10.30
N SER A 153 -52.44 3.81 -10.04
CA SER A 153 -52.66 3.37 -8.66
C SER A 153 -51.36 2.86 -8.01
N HIS A 154 -51.24 3.02 -6.70
CA HIS A 154 -50.08 2.57 -5.95
C HIS A 154 -49.72 1.10 -6.21
N ASP A 155 -50.73 0.22 -6.19
CA ASP A 155 -50.55 -1.21 -6.39
C ASP A 155 -50.06 -1.55 -7.81
N ASN A 156 -50.54 -0.83 -8.82
CA ASN A 156 -50.06 -0.99 -10.19
C ASN A 156 -48.63 -0.48 -10.36
N ILE A 157 -48.24 0.61 -9.70
CA ILE A 157 -46.86 1.08 -9.70
C ILE A 157 -45.95 0.02 -9.07
N CYS A 158 -46.30 -0.50 -7.88
CA CYS A 158 -45.54 -1.56 -7.23
C CYS A 158 -45.41 -2.79 -8.12
N LYS A 159 -46.49 -3.19 -8.81
CA LYS A 159 -46.47 -4.33 -9.73
C LYS A 159 -45.61 -4.06 -10.95
N LEU A 160 -45.65 -2.86 -11.52
CA LEU A 160 -44.88 -2.48 -12.70
C LEU A 160 -43.37 -2.40 -12.39
N LEU A 161 -43.01 -1.85 -11.22
CA LEU A 161 -41.60 -1.76 -10.79
C LEU A 161 -40.96 -3.13 -10.48
N ASP A 162 -41.73 -4.21 -10.53
CA ASP A 162 -41.18 -5.58 -10.46
C ASP A 162 -40.33 -5.84 -11.73
N ARG A 163 -39.08 -6.27 -11.54
CA ARG A 163 -38.14 -6.60 -12.62
C ARG A 163 -38.64 -7.64 -13.61
N ARG A 164 -39.78 -8.30 -13.34
CA ARG A 164 -40.46 -9.18 -14.27
C ARG A 164 -41.14 -8.43 -15.43
N TYR A 165 -41.40 -7.13 -15.28
CA TYR A 165 -42.07 -6.33 -16.31
C TYR A 165 -41.16 -5.31 -16.97
N ILE A 166 -40.15 -4.80 -16.20
CA ILE A 166 -39.28 -3.72 -16.62
C ILE A 166 -37.81 -4.05 -16.30
N ASN A 167 -36.88 -3.39 -16.97
CA ASN A 167 -35.44 -3.57 -16.79
C ASN A 167 -34.79 -2.42 -16.01
N ALA A 168 -35.31 -1.20 -16.20
CA ALA A 168 -34.87 0.04 -15.54
C ALA A 168 -36.01 1.06 -15.56
N VAL A 169 -35.78 2.24 -15.00
CA VAL A 169 -36.69 3.41 -15.15
C VAL A 169 -35.90 4.64 -15.55
N GLN A 170 -36.51 5.54 -16.35
CA GLN A 170 -35.95 6.85 -16.60
C GLN A 170 -36.44 7.83 -15.54
N VAL A 171 -35.51 8.58 -14.92
CA VAL A 171 -35.79 9.65 -13.98
C VAL A 171 -35.33 11.01 -14.53
N VAL A 172 -36.07 12.07 -14.26
CA VAL A 172 -35.78 13.40 -14.78
C VAL A 172 -35.44 14.38 -13.66
N ASN A 173 -36.07 14.23 -12.49
CA ASN A 173 -35.99 15.16 -11.39
C ASN A 173 -35.15 14.68 -10.20
N ASN A 174 -34.35 13.63 -10.37
CA ASN A 174 -33.54 13.04 -9.30
C ASN A 174 -32.59 14.06 -8.66
N ASP A 175 -32.04 15.00 -9.43
CA ASP A 175 -31.23 16.11 -8.90
C ASP A 175 -31.99 16.97 -7.88
N ILE A 176 -33.28 17.21 -8.10
CA ILE A 176 -34.12 17.94 -7.15
C ILE A 176 -34.44 17.05 -5.93
N TRP A 177 -34.81 15.80 -6.15
CA TRP A 177 -35.15 14.89 -5.05
C TRP A 177 -34.00 14.64 -4.10
N ASP A 178 -32.79 14.44 -4.64
CA ASP A 178 -31.63 14.13 -3.83
C ASP A 178 -31.03 15.38 -3.15
N ASN A 179 -30.94 16.54 -3.84
CA ASN A 179 -30.39 17.77 -3.27
C ASN A 179 -31.30 18.42 -2.25
N TYR A 180 -32.61 18.26 -2.39
CA TYR A 180 -33.62 18.87 -1.50
C TYR A 180 -34.41 17.83 -0.68
N ALA A 181 -33.78 16.67 -0.42
CA ALA A 181 -34.39 15.52 0.26
C ALA A 181 -34.99 15.91 1.65
N ASN A 182 -34.34 16.81 2.36
CA ASN A 182 -34.73 17.25 3.70
C ASN A 182 -35.61 18.51 3.69
N GLU A 183 -35.90 19.08 2.51
CA GLU A 183 -36.71 20.30 2.38
C GLU A 183 -38.20 19.97 2.32
N GLY A 184 -39.04 20.97 2.71
CA GLY A 184 -40.50 20.88 2.63
C GLY A 184 -41.00 20.87 1.18
N ILE A 185 -42.15 20.24 0.95
CA ILE A 185 -42.71 20.07 -0.41
C ILE A 185 -42.96 21.41 -1.13
N ALA A 186 -43.25 22.48 -0.41
CA ALA A 186 -43.44 23.83 -0.98
C ALA A 186 -42.15 24.34 -1.66
N MET A 187 -40.99 24.10 -1.05
CA MET A 187 -39.70 24.45 -1.65
C MET A 187 -39.38 23.60 -2.88
N ILE A 188 -39.67 22.32 -2.82
CA ILE A 188 -39.55 21.40 -3.95
C ILE A 188 -40.45 21.81 -5.12
N SER A 189 -41.73 22.10 -4.86
CA SER A 189 -42.68 22.61 -5.85
C SER A 189 -42.18 23.88 -6.53
N LYS A 190 -41.58 24.82 -5.76
CA LYS A 190 -40.93 26.00 -6.30
C LYS A 190 -39.77 25.67 -7.22
N LYS A 191 -38.87 24.74 -6.83
CA LYS A 191 -37.77 24.32 -7.67
C LYS A 191 -38.19 23.64 -8.97
N LEU A 192 -39.19 22.79 -8.91
CA LEU A 192 -39.80 22.20 -10.09
C LEU A 192 -40.44 23.29 -10.99
N THR A 193 -41.16 24.28 -10.41
CA THR A 193 -41.71 25.43 -11.15
C THR A 193 -40.60 26.22 -11.86
N GLU A 194 -39.48 26.48 -11.20
CA GLU A 194 -38.28 27.11 -11.81
C GLU A 194 -37.75 26.30 -12.98
N LYS A 195 -37.64 24.96 -12.81
CA LYS A 195 -37.13 24.05 -13.84
C LYS A 195 -38.03 24.01 -15.07
N TYR A 196 -39.34 23.85 -14.86
CA TYR A 196 -40.30 23.68 -15.98
C TYR A 196 -40.80 25.01 -16.58
N GLY A 197 -40.54 26.13 -15.91
CA GLY A 197 -41.05 27.44 -16.36
C GLY A 197 -42.58 27.57 -16.31
N LYS A 198 -43.29 26.64 -15.68
CA LYS A 198 -44.73 26.63 -15.47
C LYS A 198 -45.06 26.15 -14.05
N PRO A 199 -46.18 26.63 -13.45
CA PRO A 199 -46.52 26.29 -12.07
C PRO A 199 -46.69 24.78 -11.87
N ILE A 200 -45.94 24.19 -10.94
CA ILE A 200 -46.09 22.81 -10.46
C ILE A 200 -46.72 22.87 -9.06
N SER A 201 -47.87 22.24 -8.88
CA SER A 201 -48.53 22.21 -7.58
C SER A 201 -47.79 21.32 -6.57
N GLU A 202 -47.95 21.60 -5.28
CA GLU A 202 -47.43 20.76 -4.22
C GLU A 202 -47.96 19.30 -4.30
N GLU A 203 -49.21 19.15 -4.73
CA GLU A 203 -49.81 17.82 -4.92
C GLU A 203 -49.11 17.05 -6.03
N GLN A 204 -48.86 17.69 -7.17
CA GLN A 204 -48.12 17.08 -8.28
C GLN A 204 -46.70 16.74 -7.84
N ALA A 205 -46.00 17.64 -7.15
CA ALA A 205 -44.68 17.40 -6.62
C ALA A 205 -44.62 16.20 -5.65
N LYS A 206 -45.66 16.08 -4.79
CA LYS A 206 -45.79 14.90 -3.88
C LYS A 206 -45.97 13.59 -4.64
N LYS A 207 -46.80 13.59 -5.69
CA LYS A 207 -47.04 12.41 -6.53
C LYS A 207 -45.75 11.95 -7.22
N TRP A 208 -45.01 12.87 -7.86
CA TRP A 208 -43.74 12.57 -8.54
C TRP A 208 -42.69 12.07 -7.57
N ARG A 209 -42.50 12.76 -6.44
CA ARG A 209 -41.56 12.31 -5.40
C ARG A 209 -41.89 10.93 -4.89
N LYS A 210 -43.17 10.63 -4.67
CA LYS A 210 -43.58 9.28 -4.21
C LYS A 210 -43.17 8.18 -5.19
N VAL A 211 -43.37 8.40 -6.50
CA VAL A 211 -42.93 7.41 -7.53
C VAL A 211 -41.43 7.22 -7.50
N TYR A 212 -40.68 8.32 -7.45
CA TYR A 212 -39.21 8.24 -7.35
C TYR A 212 -38.75 7.45 -6.11
N GLU A 213 -39.31 7.76 -4.95
CA GLU A 213 -38.99 7.05 -3.69
C GLU A 213 -39.37 5.57 -3.75
N MET A 214 -40.49 5.21 -4.38
CA MET A 214 -40.87 3.81 -4.58
C MET A 214 -39.86 3.06 -5.44
N ALA A 215 -39.45 3.63 -6.57
CA ALA A 215 -38.43 3.03 -7.44
C ALA A 215 -37.09 2.88 -6.70
N LYS A 216 -36.70 3.89 -5.93
CA LYS A 216 -35.46 3.87 -5.10
C LYS A 216 -35.48 2.79 -4.02
N ASN A 217 -36.62 2.63 -3.33
CA ASN A 217 -36.78 1.64 -2.27
C ASN A 217 -36.81 0.18 -2.76
N ILE A 218 -37.29 -0.05 -3.99
CA ILE A 218 -37.30 -1.37 -4.63
C ILE A 218 -35.96 -1.66 -5.31
N ASP A 219 -35.05 -0.70 -5.33
CA ASP A 219 -33.71 -0.82 -5.93
C ASP A 219 -33.75 -1.11 -7.45
N VAL A 220 -34.62 -0.40 -8.17
CA VAL A 220 -34.71 -0.46 -9.64
C VAL A 220 -33.61 0.42 -10.24
N PRO A 221 -32.89 -0.03 -11.28
CA PRO A 221 -31.92 0.79 -11.99
C PRO A 221 -32.53 2.08 -12.51
N MET A 222 -31.94 3.24 -12.18
CA MET A 222 -32.42 4.54 -12.58
C MET A 222 -31.48 5.18 -13.60
N LEU A 223 -32.03 5.53 -14.75
CA LEU A 223 -31.32 6.10 -15.89
C LEU A 223 -31.76 7.55 -16.13
N ARG A 224 -30.92 8.33 -16.79
CA ARG A 224 -31.23 9.69 -17.27
C ARG A 224 -31.00 9.74 -18.77
N PHE A 225 -31.93 10.33 -19.47
CA PHE A 225 -31.88 10.57 -20.91
C PHE A 225 -32.43 11.97 -21.22
N SER A 226 -32.15 12.49 -22.41
CA SER A 226 -32.43 13.88 -22.70
C SER A 226 -33.88 14.15 -23.06
N ASP A 227 -34.56 13.21 -23.67
CA ASP A 227 -35.88 13.43 -24.30
C ASP A 227 -35.85 14.64 -25.27
N ASN A 228 -34.72 14.94 -25.80
CA ASN A 228 -34.25 16.01 -26.69
C ASN A 228 -35.21 17.21 -26.88
N PRO A 229 -35.44 18.04 -25.85
CA PRO A 229 -36.31 19.24 -25.96
C PRO A 229 -35.76 20.20 -27.01
N PHE A 230 -36.69 20.93 -27.69
CA PHE A 230 -36.33 21.91 -28.72
C PHE A 230 -35.55 23.11 -28.19
N SER A 231 -35.85 23.56 -26.97
CA SER A 231 -35.17 24.63 -26.26
C SER A 231 -35.33 24.48 -24.75
N ASP A 232 -34.70 25.36 -23.97
CA ASP A 232 -34.87 25.33 -22.51
C ASP A 232 -36.37 25.41 -22.16
N LYS A 233 -36.79 24.49 -21.28
CA LYS A 233 -38.18 24.35 -20.78
C LYS A 233 -39.25 24.05 -21.87
N SER A 234 -38.83 23.66 -23.06
CA SER A 234 -39.76 23.25 -24.14
C SER A 234 -40.33 21.86 -23.86
N SER A 235 -41.60 21.67 -24.12
CA SER A 235 -42.25 20.37 -24.18
C SER A 235 -42.28 19.76 -25.60
N LYS A 236 -41.64 20.43 -26.57
CA LYS A 236 -41.47 19.94 -27.94
C LYS A 236 -40.03 19.53 -28.15
N HIS A 237 -39.78 18.62 -29.06
CA HIS A 237 -38.46 18.04 -29.36
C HIS A 237 -37.74 18.78 -30.49
N GLY A 238 -36.41 18.66 -30.53
CA GLY A 238 -35.54 19.24 -31.53
C GLY A 238 -34.04 18.94 -31.29
N LEU A 239 -33.18 19.47 -32.14
CA LEU A 239 -31.75 19.21 -32.07
C LEU A 239 -31.08 19.70 -30.77
N TRP A 240 -31.52 20.86 -30.26
CA TRP A 240 -30.90 21.52 -29.11
C TRP A 240 -30.78 20.61 -27.86
N GLY A 241 -31.80 19.76 -27.65
CA GLY A 241 -31.93 18.93 -26.47
C GLY A 241 -31.10 17.65 -26.48
N ILE A 242 -30.61 17.22 -27.64
CA ILE A 242 -29.86 15.97 -27.81
C ILE A 242 -28.67 15.96 -26.81
N GLY A 243 -28.58 14.92 -25.98
CA GLY A 243 -27.48 14.71 -25.02
C GLY A 243 -27.40 15.71 -23.87
N LYS A 244 -28.48 16.47 -23.61
CA LYS A 244 -28.55 17.38 -22.42
C LYS A 244 -28.60 16.61 -21.10
N SER A 245 -29.17 15.41 -21.12
CA SER A 245 -29.05 14.41 -20.07
C SER A 245 -28.64 13.10 -20.71
N TYR A 246 -27.83 12.32 -20.01
CA TYR A 246 -27.30 11.05 -20.50
C TYR A 246 -26.92 10.13 -19.36
N THR A 247 -26.74 8.88 -19.70
CA THR A 247 -26.24 7.87 -18.77
C THR A 247 -24.97 7.23 -19.34
N TRP A 248 -23.94 7.15 -18.54
CA TRP A 248 -22.79 6.30 -18.86
C TRP A 248 -23.12 4.84 -18.57
N LEU A 249 -22.99 3.99 -19.57
CA LEU A 249 -23.13 2.54 -19.44
C LEU A 249 -21.79 1.88 -19.77
N LYS A 250 -21.40 0.91 -18.95
CA LYS A 250 -20.17 0.14 -19.18
C LYS A 250 -20.52 -1.17 -19.85
N MET A 251 -20.12 -1.33 -21.10
CA MET A 251 -20.51 -2.43 -21.99
C MET A 251 -19.31 -2.98 -22.75
N SER A 252 -19.47 -4.12 -23.42
CA SER A 252 -18.48 -4.72 -24.30
C SER A 252 -18.09 -3.79 -25.47
N GLN A 253 -17.01 -4.11 -26.17
CA GLN A 253 -16.54 -3.31 -27.31
C GLN A 253 -17.56 -3.26 -28.48
N THR A 254 -18.38 -4.28 -28.59
CA THR A 254 -19.49 -4.38 -29.54
C THR A 254 -20.81 -4.46 -28.77
N PRO A 255 -21.34 -3.32 -28.29
CA PRO A 255 -22.55 -3.32 -27.48
C PRO A 255 -23.76 -3.86 -28.26
N ASN A 256 -24.53 -4.68 -27.59
CA ASN A 256 -25.82 -5.19 -28.02
C ASN A 256 -26.84 -5.05 -26.90
N LEU A 257 -28.07 -5.49 -27.10
CA LEU A 257 -29.12 -5.38 -26.10
C LEU A 257 -28.78 -6.16 -24.81
N GLU A 258 -28.08 -7.28 -24.94
CA GLU A 258 -27.60 -8.05 -23.79
C GLU A 258 -26.54 -7.26 -22.97
N SER A 259 -25.67 -6.48 -23.64
CA SER A 259 -24.71 -5.60 -22.96
C SER A 259 -25.42 -4.57 -22.07
N VAL A 260 -26.51 -3.99 -22.56
CA VAL A 260 -27.36 -3.09 -21.77
C VAL A 260 -27.99 -3.85 -20.60
N ARG A 261 -28.54 -5.06 -20.83
CA ARG A 261 -29.13 -5.91 -19.80
C ARG A 261 -28.13 -6.23 -18.67
N GLN A 262 -26.92 -6.63 -19.03
CA GLN A 262 -25.84 -6.93 -18.07
C GLN A 262 -25.42 -5.67 -17.29
N ALA A 263 -25.35 -4.51 -17.96
CA ALA A 263 -25.08 -3.24 -17.28
C ALA A 263 -26.15 -2.89 -16.24
N LEU A 264 -27.43 -3.16 -16.56
CA LEU A 264 -28.55 -2.92 -15.63
C LEU A 264 -28.62 -3.95 -14.48
N ILE A 265 -28.13 -5.17 -14.67
CA ILE A 265 -28.00 -6.17 -13.59
C ILE A 265 -26.90 -5.74 -12.61
N SER A 266 -25.79 -5.20 -13.13
CA SER A 266 -24.63 -4.72 -12.35
C SER A 266 -24.61 -3.18 -12.24
N TYR A 267 -25.77 -2.56 -12.06
CA TYR A 267 -25.91 -1.10 -12.21
C TYR A 267 -25.04 -0.30 -11.24
N ASP A 268 -24.79 -0.83 -10.06
CA ASP A 268 -23.89 -0.24 -9.06
C ASP A 268 -22.45 -0.06 -9.60
N MET A 269 -22.03 -0.87 -10.53
CA MET A 269 -20.69 -0.85 -11.13
C MET A 269 -20.66 -0.31 -12.55
N ARG A 270 -21.72 -0.53 -13.32
CA ARG A 270 -21.74 -0.28 -14.76
C ARG A 270 -22.61 0.90 -15.20
N VAL A 271 -23.28 1.59 -14.28
CA VAL A 271 -24.16 2.74 -14.59
C VAL A 271 -23.72 3.97 -13.82
N ARG A 272 -23.58 5.11 -14.52
CA ARG A 272 -23.37 6.43 -13.92
C ARG A 272 -24.20 7.46 -14.64
N LYS A 273 -24.92 8.28 -13.89
CA LYS A 273 -25.74 9.36 -14.46
C LYS A 273 -24.86 10.61 -14.71
N ASP A 274 -25.25 11.45 -15.64
CA ASP A 274 -24.62 12.74 -15.98
C ASP A 274 -24.41 13.64 -14.76
N VAL A 275 -25.33 13.65 -13.82
CA VAL A 275 -25.26 14.41 -12.55
C VAL A 275 -24.24 13.85 -11.58
N GLU A 276 -23.86 12.61 -11.69
CA GLU A 276 -22.85 11.93 -10.89
C GLU A 276 -21.44 12.07 -11.50
N CYS A 277 -21.37 12.07 -12.83
CA CYS A 277 -20.09 12.10 -13.54
C CYS A 277 -20.25 12.73 -14.94
N SER A 278 -19.67 13.91 -15.13
CA SER A 278 -19.70 14.63 -16.42
C SER A 278 -18.70 14.10 -17.44
N ASN A 279 -17.62 13.49 -16.98
CA ASN A 279 -16.57 12.90 -17.82
C ASN A 279 -16.66 11.35 -17.78
N ILE A 280 -15.84 10.69 -18.58
CA ILE A 280 -15.75 9.21 -18.57
C ILE A 280 -15.53 8.74 -17.13
N PRO A 281 -16.44 7.88 -16.61
CA PRO A 281 -16.35 7.43 -15.24
C PRO A 281 -15.08 6.61 -14.95
N GLY A 282 -14.56 6.77 -13.72
CA GLY A 282 -13.42 6.03 -13.23
C GLY A 282 -12.08 6.73 -13.50
N LYS A 283 -11.17 6.58 -12.55
CA LYS A 283 -9.78 6.99 -12.71
C LYS A 283 -8.99 5.80 -13.23
N GLN A 284 -8.23 6.00 -14.29
CA GLN A 284 -7.30 4.96 -14.72
C GLN A 284 -6.22 4.73 -13.64
N PRO A 285 -5.87 3.46 -13.35
CA PRO A 285 -4.75 3.16 -12.49
C PRO A 285 -3.45 3.77 -13.00
N ASN A 286 -2.54 4.11 -12.09
CA ASN A 286 -1.26 4.70 -12.45
C ASN A 286 -0.35 3.74 -13.24
N MET A 287 -0.55 2.44 -13.07
CA MET A 287 0.18 1.39 -13.77
C MET A 287 -0.78 0.24 -14.15
N ILE A 288 -0.68 -0.22 -15.38
CA ILE A 288 -1.53 -1.25 -15.97
C ILE A 288 -0.65 -2.22 -16.76
N ILE A 289 -0.76 -3.50 -16.49
CA ILE A 289 -0.22 -4.54 -17.36
C ILE A 289 -1.20 -4.71 -18.52
N ARG A 290 -0.81 -4.33 -19.73
CA ARG A 290 -1.65 -4.36 -20.91
C ARG A 290 -1.65 -5.72 -21.60
N LYS A 291 -0.49 -6.38 -21.62
CA LYS A 291 -0.33 -7.65 -22.35
C LYS A 291 0.87 -8.41 -21.82
N ILE A 292 0.78 -9.74 -21.82
CA ILE A 292 1.93 -10.65 -21.75
C ILE A 292 2.04 -11.41 -23.07
N GLN A 293 3.29 -11.64 -23.49
CA GLN A 293 3.64 -12.51 -24.61
C GLN A 293 4.76 -13.45 -24.18
N ILE A 294 4.56 -14.76 -24.41
CA ILE A 294 5.53 -15.80 -24.07
C ILE A 294 5.82 -16.57 -25.35
N SER A 295 7.06 -16.55 -25.79
CA SER A 295 7.52 -17.18 -27.02
C SER A 295 8.44 -18.34 -26.71
N ASP A 296 8.32 -19.44 -27.47
CA ASP A 296 9.19 -20.61 -27.48
C ASP A 296 9.51 -21.19 -26.08
N CYS A 297 8.46 -21.48 -25.31
CA CYS A 297 8.60 -22.22 -24.05
C CYS A 297 8.06 -23.67 -24.17
N ILE A 298 8.12 -24.44 -23.11
CA ILE A 298 7.55 -25.82 -23.14
C ILE A 298 6.03 -25.85 -23.04
N LEU A 299 5.40 -24.74 -22.64
CA LEU A 299 3.97 -24.62 -22.47
C LEU A 299 3.26 -24.24 -23.79
N ASN A 300 3.99 -23.87 -24.85
CA ASN A 300 3.47 -23.58 -26.18
C ASN A 300 4.18 -24.42 -27.24
N GLU A 301 3.47 -24.87 -28.27
CA GLU A 301 4.08 -25.67 -29.36
C GLU A 301 4.69 -24.78 -30.45
N LYS A 302 3.86 -24.02 -31.15
CA LYS A 302 4.23 -23.27 -32.34
C LYS A 302 3.82 -21.79 -32.27
N GLU A 303 2.77 -21.50 -31.54
CA GLU A 303 2.22 -20.15 -31.43
C GLU A 303 2.58 -19.52 -30.08
N ASP A 304 2.86 -18.24 -30.09
CA ASP A 304 3.11 -17.48 -28.88
C ASP A 304 1.84 -17.42 -28.03
N ILE A 305 2.01 -17.61 -26.72
CA ILE A 305 0.94 -17.33 -25.76
C ILE A 305 0.84 -15.81 -25.61
N GLN A 306 -0.28 -15.24 -26.03
CA GLN A 306 -0.54 -13.80 -25.93
C GLN A 306 -1.83 -13.57 -25.16
N ILE A 307 -1.73 -12.80 -24.08
CA ILE A 307 -2.88 -12.46 -23.24
C ILE A 307 -2.89 -10.94 -23.02
N SER A 308 -3.99 -10.30 -23.42
CA SER A 308 -4.25 -8.89 -23.16
C SER A 308 -5.10 -8.74 -21.90
N PHE A 309 -4.95 -7.60 -21.20
CA PHE A 309 -5.66 -7.31 -19.95
C PHE A 309 -6.35 -5.95 -20.00
N ASN A 310 -7.54 -5.89 -19.40
CA ASN A 310 -8.26 -4.66 -19.12
C ASN A 310 -7.58 -3.86 -17.98
N SER A 311 -7.79 -2.57 -17.95
CA SER A 311 -7.25 -1.66 -16.95
C SER A 311 -7.79 -1.88 -15.52
N GLN A 312 -8.91 -2.58 -15.37
CA GLN A 312 -9.55 -2.82 -14.07
C GLN A 312 -9.44 -4.30 -13.66
N MET A 313 -10.52 -5.06 -13.70
CA MET A 313 -10.51 -6.46 -13.25
C MET A 313 -10.51 -7.44 -14.41
N ASN A 314 -9.56 -8.37 -14.35
CA ASN A 314 -9.42 -9.48 -15.28
C ASN A 314 -9.51 -10.79 -14.52
N THR A 315 -10.26 -11.76 -15.05
CA THR A 315 -10.29 -13.11 -14.50
C THR A 315 -9.79 -14.12 -15.53
N ILE A 316 -8.89 -14.98 -15.06
CA ILE A 316 -8.38 -16.11 -15.82
C ILE A 316 -9.07 -17.36 -15.29
N ILE A 317 -9.89 -18.01 -16.12
CA ILE A 317 -10.66 -19.22 -15.79
C ILE A 317 -10.15 -20.42 -16.59
N GLY A 318 -10.57 -21.62 -16.22
CA GLY A 318 -10.21 -22.86 -16.94
C GLY A 318 -10.17 -24.06 -16.00
N GLY A 319 -10.08 -25.24 -16.55
CA GLY A 319 -10.00 -26.50 -15.82
C GLY A 319 -8.73 -26.63 -14.95
N ARG A 320 -8.66 -27.65 -14.13
CA ARG A 320 -7.42 -27.97 -13.40
C ARG A 320 -6.33 -28.37 -14.39
N GLY A 321 -5.12 -27.80 -14.24
CA GLY A 321 -4.00 -28.06 -15.13
C GLY A 321 -3.97 -27.18 -16.39
N SER A 322 -4.97 -26.32 -16.66
CA SER A 322 -5.02 -25.46 -17.86
C SER A 322 -3.96 -24.33 -17.92
N GLY A 323 -3.00 -24.29 -17.01
CA GLY A 323 -1.87 -23.34 -17.05
C GLY A 323 -2.18 -21.94 -16.50
N LYS A 324 -3.34 -21.71 -15.89
CA LYS A 324 -3.72 -20.39 -15.32
C LYS A 324 -2.66 -19.79 -14.39
N SER A 325 -2.25 -20.54 -13.37
CA SER A 325 -1.21 -20.10 -12.42
C SER A 325 0.14 -19.85 -13.09
N SER A 326 0.41 -20.54 -14.22
CA SER A 326 1.66 -20.36 -14.98
C SER A 326 1.78 -18.97 -15.57
N ILE A 327 0.66 -18.34 -15.96
CA ILE A 327 0.66 -16.96 -16.47
C ILE A 327 1.05 -15.97 -15.36
N ILE A 328 0.41 -16.05 -14.18
CA ILE A 328 0.77 -15.19 -13.04
C ILE A 328 2.23 -15.39 -12.63
N ARG A 329 2.68 -16.66 -12.54
CA ARG A 329 4.06 -16.99 -12.18
C ARG A 329 5.07 -16.46 -13.20
N THR A 330 4.71 -16.43 -14.49
CA THR A 330 5.58 -15.88 -15.55
C THR A 330 5.64 -14.35 -15.48
N ILE A 331 4.51 -13.66 -15.27
CA ILE A 331 4.50 -12.21 -15.05
C ILE A 331 5.36 -11.86 -13.82
N ALA A 332 5.19 -12.60 -12.72
CA ALA A 332 5.95 -12.42 -11.49
C ALA A 332 7.45 -12.51 -11.69
N GLY A 333 7.91 -13.52 -12.45
CA GLY A 333 9.34 -13.71 -12.75
C GLY A 333 9.90 -12.65 -13.69
N ALA A 334 9.15 -12.26 -14.72
CA ALA A 334 9.56 -11.23 -15.67
C ALA A 334 9.68 -9.84 -15.00
N MET A 335 8.73 -9.49 -14.11
CA MET A 335 8.73 -8.22 -13.39
C MET A 335 9.61 -8.23 -12.13
N ASN A 336 10.14 -9.36 -11.73
CA ASN A 336 10.86 -9.57 -10.46
C ASN A 336 10.06 -9.10 -9.24
N SER A 337 8.76 -9.39 -9.24
CA SER A 337 7.78 -8.90 -8.27
C SER A 337 7.40 -10.01 -7.29
N PHE A 338 8.35 -10.55 -6.53
CA PHE A 338 8.07 -11.54 -5.50
C PHE A 338 7.99 -10.87 -4.13
N SER A 339 6.82 -10.89 -3.54
CA SER A 339 6.59 -10.40 -2.19
C SER A 339 7.04 -11.47 -1.18
N GLY A 340 8.09 -11.17 -0.42
CA GLY A 340 8.48 -11.92 0.77
C GLY A 340 9.64 -12.89 0.60
N GLU A 341 10.85 -12.42 0.82
CA GLU A 341 12.08 -13.25 0.93
C GLU A 341 12.02 -14.30 2.05
N ASN A 342 11.02 -14.23 2.95
CA ASN A 342 10.92 -15.08 4.14
C ASN A 342 10.07 -16.37 3.95
N LEU A 343 9.48 -16.60 2.77
CA LEU A 343 8.63 -17.76 2.49
C LEU A 343 9.42 -18.82 1.70
N ASN A 344 10.31 -19.51 2.36
CA ASN A 344 11.31 -20.43 1.76
C ASN A 344 10.71 -21.52 0.83
N VAL A 345 9.54 -22.08 1.13
CA VAL A 345 8.98 -23.21 0.36
C VAL A 345 8.37 -22.75 -0.97
N ILE A 346 7.58 -21.67 -0.95
CA ILE A 346 6.92 -21.13 -2.14
C ILE A 346 7.95 -20.49 -3.07
N SER A 347 8.94 -19.82 -2.52
CA SER A 347 10.06 -19.28 -3.29
C SER A 347 10.82 -20.38 -4.04
N GLU A 348 10.99 -21.58 -3.49
CA GLU A 348 11.59 -22.71 -4.19
C GLU A 348 10.73 -23.30 -5.31
N GLU A 349 9.42 -23.44 -5.09
CA GLU A 349 8.49 -23.91 -6.11
C GLU A 349 8.47 -22.95 -7.30
N GLN A 350 8.43 -21.64 -7.05
CA GLN A 350 8.50 -20.60 -8.06
C GLN A 350 9.87 -20.59 -8.78
N LYS A 351 10.98 -20.70 -8.03
CA LYS A 351 12.34 -20.82 -8.60
C LYS A 351 12.46 -22.07 -9.47
N ASN A 352 11.80 -23.16 -9.10
CA ASN A 352 11.78 -24.40 -9.87
C ASN A 352 10.92 -24.32 -11.14
N PHE A 353 9.86 -23.53 -11.13
CA PHE A 353 9.01 -23.25 -12.28
C PHE A 353 9.70 -22.28 -13.26
N TYR A 354 10.13 -21.12 -12.77
CA TYR A 354 10.68 -20.03 -13.58
C TYR A 354 12.17 -20.20 -13.83
N LYS A 355 12.53 -21.20 -14.63
CA LYS A 355 13.92 -21.47 -15.04
C LYS A 355 14.00 -22.25 -16.32
N GLU A 356 15.24 -22.43 -16.85
CA GLU A 356 15.52 -23.28 -18.00
C GLU A 356 15.08 -24.73 -17.73
N ASN A 357 14.45 -25.35 -18.71
CA ASN A 357 14.02 -26.76 -18.66
C ASN A 357 15.23 -27.70 -18.77
N ALA A 358 15.73 -28.12 -17.63
CA ALA A 358 16.88 -29.01 -17.52
C ALA A 358 16.60 -30.23 -16.63
N LYS A 359 17.25 -31.34 -16.88
CA LYS A 359 17.22 -32.55 -16.01
C LYS A 359 17.82 -32.22 -14.65
N SER A 360 17.08 -32.46 -13.59
CA SER A 360 17.62 -32.35 -12.22
C SER A 360 18.66 -33.42 -11.98
N LYS A 361 19.84 -33.04 -11.42
CA LYS A 361 20.94 -33.97 -11.08
C LYS A 361 20.52 -34.96 -9.98
N SER A 362 19.58 -34.65 -9.14
CA SER A 362 19.17 -35.46 -7.98
C SER A 362 17.99 -36.39 -8.24
N SER A 363 17.05 -36.05 -9.12
CA SER A 363 15.79 -36.80 -9.33
C SER A 363 15.57 -37.25 -10.75
N GLY A 364 16.41 -36.83 -11.71
CA GLY A 364 16.23 -37.13 -13.14
C GLY A 364 15.02 -36.47 -13.80
N ALA A 365 14.13 -35.87 -13.02
CA ALA A 365 12.94 -35.14 -13.53
C ALA A 365 13.36 -33.80 -14.13
N ARG A 366 12.71 -33.42 -15.24
CA ARG A 366 12.89 -32.10 -15.83
C ARG A 366 12.11 -31.08 -14.99
N LYS A 367 12.74 -29.92 -14.69
CA LYS A 367 12.12 -28.79 -14.00
C LYS A 367 12.36 -27.54 -14.83
N GLY A 368 11.43 -26.57 -14.72
CA GLY A 368 11.48 -25.30 -15.45
C GLY A 368 10.72 -25.35 -16.77
N ILE A 369 10.28 -24.20 -17.25
CA ILE A 369 9.42 -24.05 -18.42
C ILE A 369 10.13 -23.42 -19.64
N PHE A 370 11.29 -22.81 -19.47
CA PHE A 370 11.95 -22.04 -20.52
C PHE A 370 12.98 -22.86 -21.29
N LYS A 371 13.08 -22.60 -22.58
CA LYS A 371 14.17 -23.02 -23.45
C LYS A 371 15.20 -21.89 -23.54
N ARG A 372 16.36 -22.11 -24.12
CA ARG A 372 17.38 -21.06 -24.31
C ARG A 372 16.92 -19.90 -25.21
N THR A 373 15.99 -20.20 -26.11
CA THR A 373 15.41 -19.28 -27.07
C THR A 373 14.15 -18.60 -26.56
N SER A 374 13.67 -18.97 -25.36
CA SER A 374 12.46 -18.41 -24.80
C SER A 374 12.58 -16.91 -24.56
N GLN A 375 11.51 -16.19 -24.87
CA GLN A 375 11.36 -14.77 -24.61
C GLN A 375 10.03 -14.51 -23.91
N VAL A 376 10.07 -13.66 -22.90
CA VAL A 376 8.87 -13.14 -22.21
C VAL A 376 8.83 -11.63 -22.37
N SER A 377 7.72 -11.10 -22.87
CA SER A 377 7.49 -9.66 -22.98
C SER A 377 6.26 -9.26 -22.18
N VAL A 378 6.41 -8.32 -21.25
CA VAL A 378 5.32 -7.72 -20.48
C VAL A 378 5.16 -6.27 -20.93
N PHE A 379 3.99 -5.94 -21.47
CA PHE A 379 3.66 -4.59 -21.92
C PHE A 379 2.91 -3.87 -20.82
N ILE A 380 3.37 -2.70 -20.46
CA ILE A 380 2.90 -1.94 -19.31
C ILE A 380 2.58 -0.52 -19.74
N GLU A 381 1.43 -0.01 -19.33
CA GLU A 381 1.10 1.41 -19.40
C GLU A 381 1.30 2.03 -18.02
N ARG A 382 2.07 3.12 -17.95
CA ARG A 382 2.30 3.86 -16.72
C ARG A 382 2.19 5.35 -16.99
N LEU A 383 1.26 6.02 -16.31
CA LEU A 383 0.98 7.45 -16.50
C LEU A 383 0.74 7.83 -17.96
N SER A 384 0.03 6.97 -18.72
CA SER A 384 -0.27 7.09 -20.15
C SER A 384 0.90 6.81 -21.11
N ASP A 385 2.11 6.56 -20.61
CA ASP A 385 3.23 6.10 -21.42
C ASP A 385 3.24 4.56 -21.53
N LEU A 386 3.62 4.04 -22.70
CA LEU A 386 3.75 2.60 -22.93
C LEU A 386 5.18 2.13 -22.77
N TYR A 387 5.35 1.06 -22.01
CA TYR A 387 6.63 0.40 -21.74
C TYR A 387 6.54 -1.10 -22.06
N LYS A 388 7.67 -1.72 -22.33
CA LYS A 388 7.80 -3.16 -22.52
C LYS A 388 9.00 -3.66 -21.71
N ILE A 389 8.78 -4.60 -20.81
CA ILE A 389 9.84 -5.39 -20.19
C ILE A 389 10.02 -6.64 -21.03
N GLU A 390 11.20 -6.82 -21.60
CA GLU A 390 11.58 -7.99 -22.38
C GLU A 390 12.63 -8.81 -21.64
N VAL A 391 12.35 -10.08 -21.47
CA VAL A 391 13.20 -11.01 -20.73
C VAL A 391 13.65 -12.13 -21.64
N THR A 392 14.96 -12.31 -21.70
CA THR A 392 15.63 -13.35 -22.51
C THR A 392 16.72 -14.07 -21.69
N ASN A 393 17.32 -15.11 -22.23
CA ASN A 393 18.37 -15.91 -21.57
C ASN A 393 17.95 -16.40 -20.16
N ILE A 394 16.72 -16.88 -20.02
CA ILE A 394 16.10 -17.21 -18.72
C ILE A 394 16.66 -18.53 -18.18
N LYS A 395 17.71 -18.46 -17.37
CA LYS A 395 18.26 -19.61 -16.62
C LYS A 395 17.61 -19.76 -15.26
N GLY A 396 17.00 -18.71 -14.74
CA GLY A 396 16.30 -18.58 -13.46
C GLY A 396 16.02 -17.12 -13.18
N MET A 397 15.34 -16.84 -12.06
CA MET A 397 14.92 -15.50 -11.70
C MET A 397 16.08 -14.52 -11.49
N GLU A 398 17.16 -14.99 -10.87
CA GLU A 398 18.35 -14.18 -10.62
C GLU A 398 19.34 -14.17 -11.80
N ASN A 399 19.11 -15.03 -12.80
CA ASN A 399 20.00 -15.21 -13.95
C ASN A 399 19.20 -15.16 -15.25
N GLN A 400 18.83 -13.95 -15.63
CA GLN A 400 18.08 -13.63 -16.84
C GLN A 400 18.49 -12.24 -17.34
N THR A 401 18.31 -11.99 -18.64
CA THR A 401 18.57 -10.68 -19.23
C THR A 401 17.23 -9.95 -19.32
N ARG A 402 17.10 -8.82 -18.63
CA ARG A 402 15.92 -7.95 -18.69
C ARG A 402 16.27 -6.65 -19.39
N LYS A 403 15.43 -6.21 -20.31
CA LYS A 403 15.53 -4.91 -21.00
C LYS A 403 14.21 -4.16 -20.87
N LEU A 404 14.30 -2.89 -20.59
CA LEU A 404 13.15 -1.99 -20.57
C LEU A 404 13.13 -1.16 -21.86
N PHE A 405 11.96 -1.06 -22.47
CA PHE A 405 11.71 -0.25 -23.64
C PHE A 405 10.58 0.75 -23.35
N LYS A 406 10.67 1.93 -23.90
CA LYS A 406 9.59 2.92 -23.96
C LYS A 406 9.13 3.08 -25.41
N TYR A 407 7.83 3.17 -25.62
CA TYR A 407 7.24 3.42 -26.93
C TYR A 407 7.21 4.93 -27.20
N ILE A 408 7.94 5.39 -28.21
CA ILE A 408 8.06 6.80 -28.58
C ILE A 408 7.97 6.87 -30.10
N ASP A 409 7.12 7.74 -30.63
CA ASP A 409 6.98 8.04 -32.07
C ASP A 409 6.80 6.82 -32.98
N GLY A 410 6.10 5.79 -32.51
CA GLY A 410 5.83 4.58 -33.28
C GLY A 410 6.83 3.44 -33.10
N GLU A 411 7.90 3.64 -32.34
CA GLU A 411 8.99 2.67 -32.16
C GLU A 411 9.29 2.37 -30.68
N TRP A 412 9.86 1.20 -30.42
CA TRP A 412 10.32 0.77 -29.09
C TRP A 412 11.78 1.17 -28.87
N ASN A 413 12.04 2.10 -27.97
CA ASN A 413 13.37 2.58 -27.62
C ASN A 413 13.83 1.96 -26.31
N VAL A 414 15.08 1.45 -26.26
CA VAL A 414 15.67 0.86 -25.05
C VAL A 414 15.96 1.95 -24.02
N ILE A 415 15.64 1.67 -22.76
CA ILE A 415 16.08 2.46 -21.59
C ILE A 415 17.25 1.71 -20.96
N GLU A 416 18.44 2.32 -20.95
CA GLU A 416 19.69 1.68 -20.50
C GLU A 416 19.82 1.64 -18.97
N ASP A 417 19.11 2.51 -18.23
CA ASP A 417 19.17 2.58 -16.77
C ASP A 417 18.31 1.47 -16.12
N GLU A 418 18.99 0.47 -15.56
CA GLU A 418 18.35 -0.67 -14.89
C GLU A 418 17.52 -0.28 -13.66
N HIS A 419 17.81 0.85 -13.01
CA HIS A 419 17.01 1.34 -11.86
C HIS A 419 15.58 1.67 -12.23
N PHE A 420 15.31 2.01 -13.50
CA PHE A 420 13.94 2.21 -13.99
C PHE A 420 13.07 0.95 -13.89
N LEU A 421 13.65 -0.25 -13.91
CA LEU A 421 12.90 -1.51 -13.74
C LEU A 421 12.22 -1.60 -12.38
N ASP A 422 12.78 -1.01 -11.34
CA ASP A 422 12.20 -0.99 -10.00
C ASP A 422 10.89 -0.20 -9.90
N LEU A 423 10.60 0.66 -10.87
CA LEU A 423 9.35 1.42 -10.96
C LEU A 423 8.16 0.56 -11.45
N PHE A 424 8.42 -0.63 -11.99
CA PHE A 424 7.44 -1.53 -12.58
C PHE A 424 7.23 -2.77 -11.72
N LYS A 425 6.76 -2.59 -10.48
CA LYS A 425 6.46 -3.69 -9.55
C LYS A 425 4.96 -3.94 -9.51
N ALA A 426 4.57 -5.20 -9.46
CA ALA A 426 3.21 -5.64 -9.21
C ALA A 426 3.15 -6.38 -7.86
N GLN A 427 2.00 -6.34 -7.21
CA GLN A 427 1.76 -7.14 -6.01
C GLN A 427 1.20 -8.49 -6.43
N ILE A 428 1.91 -9.56 -6.10
CA ILE A 428 1.57 -10.91 -6.57
C ILE A 428 1.49 -11.84 -5.37
N PHE A 429 0.34 -12.50 -5.21
CA PHE A 429 0.08 -13.45 -4.14
C PHE A 429 -0.40 -14.77 -4.70
N THR A 430 0.33 -15.84 -4.43
CA THR A 430 -0.06 -17.20 -4.76
C THR A 430 -0.98 -17.77 -3.68
N GLN A 431 -1.70 -18.82 -4.02
CA GLN A 431 -2.66 -19.53 -3.18
C GLN A 431 -2.17 -19.75 -1.73
N LYS A 432 -0.97 -20.29 -1.55
CA LYS A 432 -0.40 -20.60 -0.22
C LYS A 432 0.12 -19.36 0.50
N GLN A 433 0.59 -18.35 -0.21
CA GLN A 433 1.15 -17.13 0.39
C GLN A 433 0.12 -16.34 1.19
N ILE A 434 -1.11 -16.26 0.70
CA ILE A 434 -2.18 -15.54 1.41
C ILE A 434 -2.47 -16.22 2.76
N TYR A 435 -2.49 -17.56 2.78
CA TYR A 435 -2.67 -18.31 4.00
C TYR A 435 -1.47 -18.17 4.95
N GLU A 436 -0.24 -18.24 4.45
CA GLU A 436 0.98 -18.09 5.25
C GLU A 436 1.11 -16.69 5.85
N LEU A 437 0.78 -15.65 5.10
CA LEU A 437 0.67 -14.29 5.62
C LEU A 437 -0.34 -14.18 6.78
N ALA A 438 -1.39 -14.98 6.73
CA ALA A 438 -2.39 -15.03 7.79
C ALA A 438 -1.90 -15.74 9.06
N MET A 439 -0.86 -16.56 8.94
CA MET A 439 -0.27 -17.29 10.06
C MET A 439 0.90 -16.57 10.72
N ASP A 440 1.55 -15.65 10.03
CA ASP A 440 2.71 -14.91 10.52
C ASP A 440 2.51 -13.39 10.48
N SER A 441 2.34 -12.79 11.65
CA SER A 441 2.17 -11.33 11.80
C SER A 441 3.40 -10.54 11.37
N ASN A 442 4.61 -11.13 11.41
CA ASN A 442 5.85 -10.45 10.99
C ASN A 442 5.90 -10.29 9.47
N SER A 443 5.48 -11.31 8.71
CA SER A 443 5.38 -11.22 7.26
C SER A 443 4.37 -10.16 6.82
N LEU A 444 3.24 -10.03 7.53
CA LEU A 444 2.27 -8.97 7.26
C LEU A 444 2.83 -7.59 7.61
N MET A 445 3.59 -7.48 8.71
CA MET A 445 4.27 -6.24 9.08
C MET A 445 5.31 -5.83 8.02
N ALA A 446 6.04 -6.78 7.46
CA ALA A 446 7.01 -6.51 6.39
C ALA A 446 6.34 -5.93 5.12
N ILE A 447 5.11 -6.39 4.79
CA ILE A 447 4.33 -5.81 3.68
C ILE A 447 3.93 -4.36 4.01
N ILE A 448 3.50 -4.10 5.25
CA ILE A 448 3.16 -2.74 5.71
C ILE A 448 4.39 -1.83 5.63
N ASP A 449 5.52 -2.30 6.12
CA ASP A 449 6.78 -1.56 6.17
C ASP A 449 7.30 -1.20 4.76
N ALA A 450 7.13 -2.10 3.78
CA ALA A 450 7.57 -1.88 2.41
C ALA A 450 6.83 -0.72 1.70
N ASP A 451 5.61 -0.41 2.11
CA ASP A 451 4.80 0.66 1.51
C ASP A 451 4.94 2.02 2.20
N ILE A 452 5.63 2.08 3.34
CA ILE A 452 5.91 3.34 4.06
C ILE A 452 7.27 3.88 3.60
N LYS A 453 7.26 4.84 2.67
CA LYS A 453 8.46 5.34 1.98
C LYS A 453 9.53 5.90 2.92
N GLU A 454 9.13 6.56 3.99
CA GLU A 454 10.05 7.18 4.96
C GLU A 454 10.61 6.18 5.98
N LEU A 455 10.02 5.00 6.10
CA LEU A 455 10.35 4.04 7.16
C LEU A 455 11.79 3.52 7.11
N PRO A 456 12.39 3.18 5.94
CA PRO A 456 13.77 2.71 5.89
C PRO A 456 14.78 3.69 6.48
N GLN A 457 14.57 5.00 6.26
CA GLN A 457 15.40 6.03 6.88
C GLN A 457 15.31 5.99 8.41
N TYR A 458 14.07 5.97 8.95
CA TYR A 458 13.89 5.96 10.41
C TYR A 458 14.36 4.66 11.07
N LEU A 459 14.29 3.53 10.38
CA LEU A 459 14.87 2.26 10.86
C LEU A 459 16.40 2.39 10.97
N SER A 460 17.07 2.93 9.95
CA SER A 460 18.51 3.19 9.98
C SER A 460 18.90 4.18 11.10
N GLU A 461 18.14 5.25 11.27
CA GLU A 461 18.36 6.24 12.35
C GLU A 461 18.14 5.61 13.75
N LYS A 462 17.15 4.72 13.91
CA LYS A 462 16.92 3.94 15.13
C LYS A 462 18.14 3.09 15.49
N ASP A 463 18.69 2.37 14.51
CA ASP A 463 19.84 1.49 14.72
C ASP A 463 21.11 2.30 15.05
N ALA A 464 21.33 3.43 14.38
CA ALA A 464 22.40 4.35 14.69
C ALA A 464 22.27 4.93 16.12
N ALA A 465 21.06 5.33 16.53
CA ALA A 465 20.80 5.83 17.88
C ALA A 465 21.05 4.76 18.95
N LEU A 466 20.65 3.50 18.70
CA LEU A 466 20.95 2.38 19.59
C LEU A 466 22.46 2.14 19.71
N ASN A 467 23.21 2.18 18.62
CA ASN A 467 24.66 2.01 18.62
C ASN A 467 25.35 3.12 19.42
N ASN A 468 24.92 4.37 19.26
CA ASN A 468 25.44 5.51 20.04
C ASN A 468 25.14 5.35 21.53
N LEU A 469 23.96 4.89 21.90
CA LEU A 469 23.56 4.60 23.26
C LEU A 469 24.42 3.50 23.89
N VAL A 470 24.67 2.41 23.17
CA VAL A 470 25.54 1.30 23.58
C VAL A 470 26.96 1.78 23.76
N SER A 471 27.53 2.58 22.86
CA SER A 471 28.85 3.16 22.96
C SER A 471 28.98 4.01 24.22
N LYS A 472 27.99 4.86 24.53
CA LYS A 472 27.99 5.67 25.74
C LYS A 472 27.88 4.83 27.00
N ALA A 473 27.09 3.75 26.99
CA ALA A 473 27.03 2.81 28.11
C ALA A 473 28.38 2.15 28.41
N LEU A 474 29.19 1.85 27.36
CA LEU A 474 30.55 1.33 27.54
C LEU A 474 31.49 2.35 28.19
N GLU A 475 31.42 3.61 27.78
CA GLU A 475 32.19 4.69 28.43
C GLU A 475 31.85 4.79 29.91
N ILE A 476 30.58 4.74 30.29
CA ILE A 476 30.10 4.74 31.68
C ILE A 476 30.61 3.51 32.41
N SER A 477 30.49 2.31 31.84
CA SER A 477 30.97 1.06 32.46
C SER A 477 32.45 1.10 32.73
N ASN A 478 33.26 1.54 31.75
CA ASN A 478 34.69 1.70 31.91
C ASN A 478 35.06 2.72 33.00
N SER A 479 34.36 3.85 33.06
CA SER A 479 34.61 4.87 34.10
C SER A 479 34.25 4.32 35.48
N LYS A 480 33.11 3.64 35.64
CA LYS A 480 32.71 2.99 36.91
C LYS A 480 33.73 1.96 37.38
N ARG A 481 34.29 1.15 36.46
CA ARG A 481 35.31 0.15 36.78
C ARG A 481 36.60 0.81 37.34
N ILE A 482 37.06 1.92 36.75
CA ILE A 482 38.22 2.67 37.20
C ILE A 482 37.98 3.26 38.58
N ILE A 483 36.77 3.78 38.86
CA ILE A 483 36.39 4.37 40.12
C ILE A 483 36.34 3.34 41.25
N LEU A 484 36.01 2.07 40.96
CA LEU A 484 35.99 0.99 41.96
C LEU A 484 37.36 0.71 42.61
N ASP A 485 38.49 1.07 41.97
CA ASP A 485 39.83 0.89 42.52
C ASP A 485 40.22 1.97 43.58
N LYS A 486 39.45 3.05 43.69
CA LYS A 486 39.73 4.20 44.61
C LYS A 486 39.94 3.80 46.07
N PRO A 487 39.02 3.00 46.70
CA PRO A 487 39.18 2.64 48.12
C PRO A 487 40.46 1.85 48.40
N LYS A 488 40.89 1.02 47.46
CA LYS A 488 42.12 0.25 47.52
C LYS A 488 43.33 1.18 47.48
N LEU A 489 43.34 2.12 46.51
CA LEU A 489 44.43 3.10 46.36
C LEU A 489 44.54 4.03 47.57
N GLU A 490 43.41 4.48 48.12
CA GLU A 490 43.35 5.28 49.34
C GLU A 490 43.92 4.51 50.56
N THR A 491 43.63 3.21 50.67
CA THR A 491 44.19 2.35 51.73
C THR A 491 45.70 2.19 51.56
N GLU A 492 46.16 1.93 50.33
CA GLU A 492 47.61 1.82 50.04
C GLU A 492 48.35 3.16 50.32
N LEU A 493 47.71 4.28 49.97
CA LEU A 493 48.25 5.62 50.27
C LEU A 493 48.39 5.84 51.77
N LEU A 494 47.37 5.54 52.57
CA LEU A 494 47.38 5.63 54.00
C LEU A 494 48.53 4.81 54.65
N ASP A 495 48.78 3.61 54.16
CA ASP A 495 49.85 2.74 54.62
C ASP A 495 51.23 3.37 54.30
N ILE A 496 51.45 3.90 53.14
CA ILE A 496 52.67 4.60 52.71
C ILE A 496 52.89 5.84 53.56
N GLU A 497 51.84 6.65 53.80
CA GLU A 497 51.93 7.87 54.66
C GLU A 497 52.24 7.52 56.09
N SER A 498 51.72 6.39 56.64
CA SER A 498 52.05 5.86 57.94
C SER A 498 53.54 5.49 58.02
N GLN A 499 54.12 4.90 56.98
CA GLN A 499 55.55 4.55 56.92
C GLN A 499 56.40 5.82 56.83
N ILE A 500 56.04 6.82 56.05
CA ILE A 500 56.72 8.09 55.92
C ILE A 500 56.73 8.84 57.31
N SER A 501 55.62 8.83 58.06
CA SER A 501 55.50 9.48 59.34
C SER A 501 56.46 8.97 60.38
N LYS A 502 56.95 7.74 60.26
CA LYS A 502 58.02 7.17 61.15
C LYS A 502 59.40 7.88 60.98
N TYR A 503 59.65 8.31 59.68
CA TYR A 503 60.85 9.08 59.40
C TYR A 503 60.71 10.55 59.79
N GLU A 504 59.55 11.15 59.81
CA GLU A 504 59.27 12.53 60.19
C GLU A 504 59.53 12.78 61.67
N LYS A 505 59.29 11.76 62.49
CA LYS A 505 59.60 11.84 63.96
C LYS A 505 61.06 11.95 64.27
N SER A 506 62.00 11.80 63.34
CA SER A 506 63.44 11.88 63.51
C SER A 506 64.03 13.26 63.17
N GLY A 507 63.25 14.32 63.07
CA GLY A 507 63.68 15.73 62.94
C GLY A 507 63.78 16.33 61.53
N ILE A 508 63.29 15.60 60.53
CA ILE A 508 63.36 15.99 59.11
C ILE A 508 62.09 16.73 58.64
N SER A 509 61.11 16.84 59.55
CA SER A 509 59.72 17.20 59.19
C SER A 509 59.58 18.50 58.38
N ASP A 510 60.26 19.57 58.78
CA ASP A 510 60.03 20.87 58.13
C ASP A 510 60.68 20.99 56.75
N THR A 511 61.90 20.52 56.59
CA THR A 511 62.62 20.55 55.31
C THR A 511 61.92 19.57 54.29
N LEU A 512 61.37 18.45 54.77
CA LEU A 512 60.63 17.52 54.02
C LEU A 512 59.29 18.12 53.52
N LYS A 513 58.57 18.84 54.41
CA LYS A 513 57.32 19.55 54.03
C LYS A 513 57.60 20.66 53.02
N GLU A 514 58.69 21.43 53.23
CA GLU A 514 59.05 22.45 52.23
C GLU A 514 59.43 21.83 50.88
N LYS A 515 60.24 20.78 50.86
CA LYS A 515 60.58 20.06 49.62
C LYS A 515 59.29 19.55 48.90
N GLN A 516 58.40 18.93 49.64
CA GLN A 516 57.21 18.39 49.17
C GLN A 516 56.28 19.45 48.53
N LEU A 517 56.16 20.63 49.22
CA LEU A 517 55.38 21.75 48.70
C LEU A 517 55.92 22.21 47.34
N PHE A 518 57.22 22.28 47.14
CA PHE A 518 57.83 22.66 45.87
C PHE A 518 57.72 21.57 44.83
N ASP A 519 57.76 20.25 45.17
CA ASP A 519 57.59 19.14 44.29
C ASP A 519 56.13 19.04 43.85
N ASP A 520 55.12 19.27 44.70
CA ASP A 520 53.71 19.32 44.41
C ASP A 520 53.37 20.50 43.47
N GLN A 521 53.96 21.68 43.69
CA GLN A 521 53.85 22.85 42.86
C GLN A 521 54.44 22.59 41.44
N GLU A 522 55.61 21.93 41.37
CA GLU A 522 56.19 21.55 40.06
C GLU A 522 55.29 20.56 39.30
N LYS A 523 54.74 19.55 39.97
CA LYS A 523 53.84 18.59 39.39
C LYS A 523 52.58 19.29 38.92
N ALA A 524 51.97 20.15 39.71
CA ALA A 524 50.82 20.93 39.29
C ALA A 524 51.08 21.78 38.04
N LEU A 525 52.30 22.39 37.98
CA LEU A 525 52.75 23.14 36.82
C LEU A 525 52.91 22.25 35.58
N LEU A 526 53.59 21.12 35.72
CA LEU A 526 53.78 20.14 34.62
C LEU A 526 52.46 19.59 34.15
N PHE A 527 51.55 19.25 35.08
CA PHE A 527 50.20 18.79 34.76
C PHE A 527 49.40 19.86 34.02
N TYR A 528 49.50 21.15 34.44
CA TYR A 528 48.85 22.23 33.69
C TYR A 528 49.39 22.38 32.28
N ILE A 529 50.72 22.30 32.09
CA ILE A 529 51.36 22.39 30.78
C ILE A 529 50.97 21.22 29.89
N ASP A 530 50.97 20.01 30.42
CA ASP A 530 50.60 18.79 29.68
C ASP A 530 49.08 18.77 29.30
N ARG A 531 48.23 19.11 30.27
CA ARG A 531 46.79 19.20 30.01
C ARG A 531 46.46 20.24 28.94
N LYS A 532 47.15 21.37 28.95
CA LYS A 532 47.00 22.42 27.94
C LYS A 532 47.47 21.91 26.57
N LYS A 533 48.60 21.20 26.52
CA LYS A 533 49.11 20.57 25.31
C LYS A 533 48.11 19.56 24.76
N ASN A 534 47.62 18.61 25.57
CA ASN A 534 46.68 17.59 25.16
C ASN A 534 45.37 18.20 24.62
N LYS A 535 44.88 19.29 25.22
CA LYS A 535 43.68 19.97 24.69
C LYS A 535 43.91 20.65 23.35
N ILE A 536 45.08 21.20 23.13
CA ILE A 536 45.44 21.78 21.82
C ILE A 536 45.59 20.66 20.76
N ASP A 537 46.19 19.52 21.12
CA ASP A 537 46.34 18.35 20.24
C ASP A 537 44.99 17.72 19.92
N GLU A 538 44.04 17.65 20.85
CA GLU A 538 42.66 17.24 20.61
C GLU A 538 42.01 18.16 19.57
N ILE A 539 42.11 19.48 19.74
CA ILE A 539 41.55 20.45 18.78
C ILE A 539 42.17 20.24 17.39
N LYS A 540 43.49 20.07 17.33
CA LYS A 540 44.20 19.83 16.08
C LYS A 540 43.73 18.55 15.38
N LYS A 541 43.52 17.46 16.12
CA LYS A 541 42.96 16.22 15.62
C LYS A 541 41.56 16.43 15.05
N TYR A 542 40.67 17.15 15.74
CA TYR A 542 39.36 17.50 15.18
C TYR A 542 39.47 18.26 13.87
N LEU A 543 40.41 19.21 13.77
CA LEU A 543 40.64 19.97 12.52
C LEU A 543 41.20 19.07 11.38
N ASP A 544 41.90 17.96 11.72
CA ASP A 544 42.40 17.00 10.74
C ASP A 544 41.29 16.06 10.21
N GLU A 545 40.25 15.81 11.03
CA GLU A 545 39.11 14.92 10.72
C GLU A 545 37.97 15.66 9.99
N VAL A 546 38.03 16.99 9.81
CA VAL A 546 37.02 17.75 9.10
C VAL A 546 37.07 17.45 7.59
N VAL A 547 36.09 16.70 7.10
CA VAL A 547 35.89 16.40 5.69
C VAL A 547 34.50 16.89 5.28
N ILE A 548 34.40 17.68 4.24
CA ILE A 548 33.15 18.11 3.62
C ILE A 548 33.15 17.54 2.22
N ALA A 549 32.10 16.76 1.92
CA ALA A 549 31.85 16.19 0.61
C ALA A 549 30.64 16.86 -0.05
N TYR A 550 30.66 16.97 -1.39
CA TYR A 550 29.58 17.52 -2.21
C TYR A 550 29.34 16.66 -3.45
N ASP A 551 29.54 15.36 -3.32
CA ASP A 551 29.53 14.39 -4.43
C ASP A 551 28.16 14.29 -5.13
N ASP A 552 27.08 14.69 -4.46
CA ASP A 552 25.71 14.66 -5.00
C ASP A 552 25.36 15.85 -5.92
N VAL A 553 26.26 16.85 -6.06
CA VAL A 553 26.01 18.02 -6.90
C VAL A 553 26.47 17.78 -8.32
N THR A 554 25.53 17.70 -9.25
CA THR A 554 25.77 17.40 -10.66
C THR A 554 25.87 18.64 -11.55
N ASP A 555 25.31 19.78 -11.12
CA ASP A 555 25.36 21.03 -11.87
C ASP A 555 26.77 21.65 -11.83
N SER A 556 27.32 22.01 -13.01
CA SER A 556 28.70 22.47 -13.16
C SER A 556 28.97 23.85 -12.57
N GLU A 557 28.00 24.76 -12.59
CA GLU A 557 28.11 26.10 -12.05
C GLU A 557 28.10 26.08 -10.52
N ILE A 558 27.15 25.34 -9.94
CA ILE A 558 27.06 25.13 -8.49
C ILE A 558 28.28 24.38 -7.98
N LYS A 559 28.77 23.38 -8.71
CA LYS A 559 29.97 22.63 -8.35
C LYS A 559 31.20 23.52 -8.29
N SER A 560 31.36 24.43 -9.26
CA SER A 560 32.48 25.37 -9.26
C SER A 560 32.43 26.36 -8.09
N LEU A 561 31.25 26.86 -7.72
CA LEU A 561 31.05 27.71 -6.53
C LEU A 561 31.39 26.98 -5.23
N LEU A 562 30.97 25.72 -5.11
CA LEU A 562 31.27 24.88 -3.94
C LEU A 562 32.76 24.52 -3.85
N GLU A 563 33.44 24.33 -4.97
CA GLU A 563 34.89 24.13 -5.00
C GLU A 563 35.67 25.37 -4.56
N GLU A 564 35.22 26.57 -4.92
CA GLU A 564 35.82 27.82 -4.49
C GLU A 564 35.62 28.01 -2.98
N ASP A 565 34.40 27.86 -2.47
CA ASP A 565 34.07 27.95 -1.04
C ASP A 565 34.83 26.89 -0.22
N LEU A 566 34.91 25.66 -0.70
CA LEU A 566 35.66 24.58 -0.05
C LEU A 566 37.18 24.88 0.03
N ASN A 567 37.72 25.51 -1.01
CA ASN A 567 39.11 25.91 -1.00
C ASN A 567 39.37 27.05 0.02
N GLU A 568 38.48 28.04 0.13
CA GLU A 568 38.55 29.08 1.15
C GLU A 568 38.41 28.46 2.55
N PHE A 569 37.47 27.57 2.75
CA PHE A 569 37.29 26.82 4.01
C PHE A 569 38.54 26.02 4.39
N LYS A 570 39.19 25.34 3.45
CA LYS A 570 40.46 24.63 3.68
C LYS A 570 41.59 25.56 4.09
N LEU A 571 41.62 26.77 3.53
CA LEU A 571 42.62 27.80 3.95
C LEU A 571 42.37 28.23 5.39
N ASP A 572 41.13 28.41 5.80
CA ASP A 572 40.80 28.79 7.18
C ASP A 572 41.09 27.65 8.16
N ILE A 573 40.81 26.40 7.82
CA ILE A 573 41.24 25.24 8.61
C ILE A 573 42.77 25.24 8.77
N ASN A 574 43.53 25.53 7.72
CA ASN A 574 44.97 25.58 7.81
C ASN A 574 45.46 26.75 8.71
N ARG A 575 44.81 27.91 8.68
CA ARG A 575 45.09 29.03 9.61
C ARG A 575 44.84 28.65 11.05
N LEU A 576 43.74 27.94 11.35
CA LEU A 576 43.43 27.41 12.67
C LEU A 576 44.49 26.41 13.15
N LYS A 577 44.96 25.50 12.28
CA LYS A 577 46.06 24.57 12.58
C LYS A 577 47.35 25.31 12.87
N GLN A 578 47.67 26.36 12.11
CA GLN A 578 48.84 27.20 12.39
C GLN A 578 48.73 27.90 13.74
N PHE A 579 47.53 28.42 14.07
CA PHE A 579 47.30 29.03 15.41
C PHE A 579 47.46 28.01 16.54
N CYS A 580 47.02 26.77 16.36
CA CYS A 580 47.28 25.68 17.33
C CYS A 580 48.79 25.44 17.55
N ASN A 581 49.55 25.43 16.45
CA ASN A 581 51.01 25.28 16.55
C ASN A 581 51.69 26.45 17.30
N GLU A 582 51.21 27.70 17.06
CA GLU A 582 51.69 28.86 17.83
C GLU A 582 51.38 28.78 19.34
N MET A 583 50.18 28.24 19.66
CA MET A 583 49.80 27.98 21.07
C MET A 583 50.70 26.93 21.71
N LEU A 584 51.05 25.85 21.00
CA LEU A 584 52.01 24.84 21.46
C LEU A 584 53.39 25.43 21.71
N SER A 585 53.90 26.26 20.79
CA SER A 585 55.18 26.96 20.97
C SER A 585 55.17 27.93 22.17
N LYS A 586 54.04 28.64 22.40
CA LYS A 586 53.87 29.47 23.61
C LYS A 586 53.86 28.63 24.88
N ASN A 587 53.34 27.43 24.84
CA ASN A 587 53.34 26.51 25.98
C ASN A 587 54.72 26.01 26.32
N GLU A 588 55.59 25.72 25.34
CA GLU A 588 56.99 25.37 25.55
C GLU A 588 57.81 26.53 26.15
N LYS A 589 57.59 27.74 25.62
CA LYS A 589 58.26 28.98 26.18
C LYS A 589 57.82 29.27 27.63
N LEU A 590 56.62 28.80 28.05
CA LEU A 590 56.24 28.94 29.49
C LEU A 590 57.17 28.13 30.40
N PHE A 591 57.56 26.91 29.98
CA PHE A 591 58.46 26.07 30.75
C PHE A 591 59.85 26.71 30.90
N GLU A 592 60.37 27.31 29.82
CA GLU A 592 61.65 28.05 29.88
C GLU A 592 61.58 29.26 30.79
N LYS A 593 60.49 30.02 30.81
CA LYS A 593 60.28 31.15 31.70
C LYS A 593 60.27 30.74 33.19
N VAL A 594 59.63 29.57 33.48
CA VAL A 594 59.59 29.06 34.87
C VAL A 594 60.99 28.71 35.40
N ASN A 595 61.91 28.22 34.56
CA ASN A 595 63.27 27.86 34.94
C ASN A 595 64.10 29.08 35.38
N ASN A 596 63.70 30.30 34.95
CA ASN A 596 64.38 31.58 35.29
C ASN A 596 63.75 32.31 36.46
N THR A 597 62.83 31.72 37.22
CA THR A 597 62.13 32.33 38.34
C THR A 597 62.93 32.18 39.70
N GLU A 598 62.67 33.11 40.61
CA GLU A 598 63.14 33.00 42.01
C GLU A 598 62.57 31.75 42.71
N TRP A 599 61.38 31.29 42.34
CA TRP A 599 60.76 30.04 42.78
C TRP A 599 61.67 28.84 42.50
N LYS A 600 62.21 28.75 41.27
CA LYS A 600 63.09 27.65 40.85
C LYS A 600 64.42 27.65 41.63
N LYS A 601 65.01 28.87 41.90
CA LYS A 601 66.20 29.00 42.71
C LYS A 601 65.96 28.51 44.13
N LYS A 602 64.85 28.90 44.75
CA LYS A 602 64.46 28.44 46.10
C LYS A 602 64.31 26.92 46.18
N ARG A 603 63.67 26.35 45.17
CA ARG A 603 63.49 24.89 45.04
C ARG A 603 64.85 24.18 45.04
N ILE A 604 65.77 24.66 44.19
CA ILE A 604 67.14 24.09 44.16
C ILE A 604 67.82 24.19 45.51
N ALA A 605 67.73 25.32 46.22
CA ALA A 605 68.30 25.46 47.53
C ALA A 605 67.73 24.49 48.58
N ILE A 606 66.42 24.29 48.58
CA ILE A 606 65.72 23.32 49.44
C ILE A 606 66.11 21.88 49.11
N LYS A 607 66.21 21.52 47.80
CA LYS A 607 66.67 20.25 47.36
C LYS A 607 68.10 19.94 47.86
N ASN A 608 69.04 20.93 47.81
CA ASN A 608 70.38 20.74 48.28
C ASN A 608 70.41 20.60 49.78
N LYS A 609 69.58 21.35 50.54
CA LYS A 609 69.45 21.23 51.99
C LYS A 609 68.90 19.85 52.37
N TYR A 610 67.97 19.33 51.66
CA TYR A 610 67.39 17.95 51.79
C TYR A 610 68.51 16.89 51.61
N VAL A 611 69.27 16.97 50.53
CA VAL A 611 70.38 16.03 50.26
C VAL A 611 71.40 16.04 51.40
N SER A 612 71.73 17.16 51.95
CA SER A 612 72.68 17.24 53.09
C SER A 612 72.10 16.60 54.36
N ILE A 613 70.81 16.69 54.59
CA ILE A 613 70.13 16.06 55.74
C ILE A 613 70.07 14.53 55.56
N ILE A 614 69.76 14.06 54.31
CA ILE A 614 69.79 12.65 53.96
C ILE A 614 71.13 12.00 54.21
N GLN A 615 72.24 12.68 53.90
CA GLN A 615 73.57 12.21 54.13
C GLN A 615 73.86 12.03 55.62
N ASN A 616 73.45 12.97 56.45
CA ASN A 616 73.51 12.87 57.91
C ASN A 616 72.65 11.76 58.54
N LEU A 617 71.55 11.34 57.88
CA LEU A 617 70.71 10.24 58.31
C LEU A 617 71.33 8.86 58.01
N GLN A 618 71.94 8.74 56.85
CA GLN A 618 72.72 7.54 56.48
C GLN A 618 73.85 7.27 57.47
N ASP A 619 74.52 8.32 57.90
CA ASP A 619 75.55 8.20 58.93
C ASP A 619 75.01 7.74 60.31
N ASN A 620 73.70 7.91 60.59
CA ASN A 620 73.00 7.48 61.80
C ASN A 620 72.19 6.16 61.61
N GLY A 621 72.42 5.35 60.53
CA GLY A 621 71.85 4.02 60.33
C GLY A 621 70.45 3.95 59.85
N LEU A 622 69.85 5.03 59.30
CA LEU A 622 68.50 5.08 58.68
C LEU A 622 68.64 5.02 57.19
N ASP A 623 67.89 4.10 56.54
CA ASP A 623 67.89 3.89 55.09
C ASP A 623 67.15 5.03 54.34
N ALA A 624 67.94 5.98 53.90
CA ALA A 624 67.46 7.20 53.24
C ALA A 624 66.88 6.87 51.80
N VAL A 625 67.39 5.84 51.14
CA VAL A 625 66.93 5.39 49.80
C VAL A 625 65.52 4.91 49.92
N LYS A 626 65.12 4.26 51.02
CA LYS A 626 63.77 3.80 51.27
C LYS A 626 62.78 4.95 51.48
N LEU A 627 63.20 6.10 52.04
CA LEU A 627 62.33 7.30 52.19
C LEU A 627 62.00 7.93 50.83
N ASP A 628 63.01 8.10 49.96
CA ASP A 628 62.79 8.67 48.65
C ASP A 628 61.84 7.74 47.80
N THR A 629 62.04 6.42 47.91
CA THR A 629 61.15 5.43 47.24
C THR A 629 59.72 5.52 47.79
N LEU A 630 59.50 5.65 49.10
CA LEU A 630 58.18 5.81 49.68
C LEU A 630 57.48 7.10 49.25
N MET A 631 58.24 8.16 49.11
CA MET A 631 57.77 9.47 48.67
C MET A 631 57.31 9.43 47.18
N GLU A 632 58.11 8.77 46.38
CA GLU A 632 57.75 8.54 44.96
C GLU A 632 56.48 7.72 44.85
N GLN A 633 56.39 6.60 45.61
CA GLN A 633 55.16 5.75 45.65
C GLN A 633 53.94 6.54 46.13
N ARG A 634 54.05 7.33 47.16
CA ARG A 634 52.98 8.20 47.65
C ARG A 634 52.49 9.16 46.55
N ASN A 635 53.44 9.84 45.90
CA ASN A 635 53.08 10.75 44.81
C ASN A 635 52.38 10.08 43.65
N ASN A 636 52.86 8.92 43.22
CA ASN A 636 52.21 8.15 42.17
C ASN A 636 50.78 7.71 42.56
N LYS A 637 50.62 7.28 43.84
CA LYS A 637 49.27 6.93 44.33
C LYS A 637 48.32 8.13 44.41
N LYS A 638 48.80 9.31 44.80
CA LYS A 638 48.02 10.55 44.76
C LYS A 638 47.60 10.89 43.32
N GLU A 639 48.50 10.80 42.37
CA GLU A 639 48.15 11.04 40.95
C GLU A 639 47.11 10.05 40.45
N GLU A 640 47.23 8.77 40.84
CA GLU A 640 46.22 7.76 40.48
C GLU A 640 44.85 8.12 41.08
N ILE A 641 44.78 8.52 42.34
CA ILE A 641 43.55 8.98 43.00
C ILE A 641 43.00 10.24 42.34
N ASP A 642 43.85 11.24 42.04
CA ASP A 642 43.42 12.48 41.38
C ASP A 642 42.82 12.20 39.99
N ARG A 643 43.39 11.26 39.22
CA ARG A 643 42.80 10.80 37.94
C ARG A 643 41.44 10.17 38.13
N ILE A 644 41.25 9.39 39.19
CA ILE A 644 39.93 8.79 39.50
C ILE A 644 38.93 9.90 39.91
N LEU A 645 39.34 10.90 40.67
CA LEU A 645 38.46 12.03 41.03
C LEU A 645 37.99 12.84 39.79
N ILE A 646 38.85 12.97 38.80
CA ILE A 646 38.48 13.58 37.53
C ILE A 646 37.42 12.69 36.83
N LYS A 647 37.65 11.36 36.83
CA LYS A 647 36.70 10.41 36.23
C LYS A 647 35.35 10.37 36.95
N GLU A 648 35.32 10.54 38.26
CA GLU A 648 34.06 10.66 39.02
C GLU A 648 33.24 11.89 38.59
N LYS A 649 33.90 13.03 38.34
CA LYS A 649 33.24 14.25 37.84
C LYS A 649 32.75 14.09 36.38
N GLU A 650 33.55 13.40 35.55
CA GLU A 650 33.16 13.09 34.16
C GLU A 650 31.99 12.13 34.09
N LEU A 651 31.87 11.17 35.03
CA LEU A 651 30.81 10.18 35.08
C LEU A 651 29.40 10.80 35.08
N CYS A 652 29.18 11.82 35.89
CA CYS A 652 27.89 12.52 35.93
C CYS A 652 27.54 13.16 34.60
N LYS A 653 28.53 13.67 33.85
CA LYS A 653 28.29 14.20 32.50
C LYS A 653 27.94 13.10 31.51
N LEU A 654 28.64 11.96 31.54
CA LEU A 654 28.39 10.81 30.70
C LEU A 654 26.99 10.22 30.96
N GLU A 655 26.56 10.16 32.21
CA GLU A 655 25.21 9.71 32.59
C GLU A 655 24.12 10.65 32.04
N THR A 656 24.33 11.96 32.07
CA THR A 656 23.43 12.94 31.48
C THR A 656 23.35 12.80 29.94
N GLU A 657 24.50 12.60 29.30
CA GLU A 657 24.59 12.36 27.86
C GLU A 657 23.87 11.04 27.48
N TYR A 658 24.02 9.99 28.29
CA TYR A 658 23.33 8.72 28.10
C TYR A 658 21.80 8.88 28.15
N GLU A 659 21.27 9.62 29.14
CA GLU A 659 19.84 9.92 29.24
C GLU A 659 19.32 10.69 28.02
N SER A 660 20.14 11.63 27.52
CA SER A 660 19.83 12.37 26.29
C SER A 660 19.75 11.44 25.05
N LEU A 661 20.73 10.55 24.89
CA LEU A 661 20.75 9.55 23.80
C LEU A 661 19.62 8.52 23.92
N GLU A 662 19.28 8.09 25.16
CA GLU A 662 18.13 7.21 25.38
C GLU A 662 16.82 7.87 24.93
N ARG A 663 16.68 9.17 25.17
CA ARG A 663 15.52 9.94 24.71
C ARG A 663 15.43 9.98 23.20
N VAL A 664 16.56 10.29 22.52
CA VAL A 664 16.63 10.28 21.05
C VAL A 664 16.27 8.91 20.48
N TYR A 665 16.81 7.83 21.05
CA TYR A 665 16.48 6.47 20.62
C TYR A 665 14.97 6.16 20.76
N ARG A 666 14.36 6.54 21.90
CA ARG A 666 12.92 6.37 22.13
C ARG A 666 12.07 7.18 21.15
N GLU A 667 12.51 8.42 20.85
CA GLU A 667 11.82 9.26 19.85
C GLU A 667 11.80 8.59 18.46
N LYS A 668 12.90 7.97 18.03
CA LYS A 668 12.93 7.24 16.76
C LYS A 668 11.99 6.02 16.77
N VAL A 669 11.95 5.27 17.85
CA VAL A 669 10.99 4.17 18.04
C VAL A 669 9.54 4.69 17.98
N ASP A 670 9.27 5.83 18.58
CA ASP A 670 7.93 6.43 18.59
C ASP A 670 7.48 6.90 17.20
N ILE A 671 8.40 7.47 16.41
CA ILE A 671 8.13 7.89 15.04
C ILE A 671 7.78 6.66 14.18
N ILE A 672 8.56 5.57 14.28
CA ILE A 672 8.31 4.32 13.56
C ILE A 672 6.91 3.77 13.90
N TYR A 673 6.59 3.68 15.20
CA TYR A 673 5.26 3.26 15.64
C TYR A 673 4.15 4.14 15.04
N LYS A 674 4.33 5.46 15.06
CA LYS A 674 3.35 6.41 14.53
C LYS A 674 3.14 6.22 13.03
N LEU A 675 4.22 6.12 12.25
CA LEU A 675 4.14 5.89 10.81
C LEU A 675 3.37 4.61 10.46
N ARG A 676 3.68 3.50 11.13
CA ARG A 676 2.98 2.23 10.97
C ARG A 676 1.51 2.32 11.36
N ASN A 677 1.22 2.94 12.50
CA ASN A 677 -0.16 3.07 12.99
C ASN A 677 -1.00 3.97 12.07
N ASP A 678 -0.46 5.10 11.62
CA ASP A 678 -1.15 6.03 10.72
C ASP A 678 -1.44 5.35 9.37
N PHE A 679 -0.49 4.57 8.85
CA PHE A 679 -0.71 3.77 7.64
C PHE A 679 -1.85 2.76 7.83
N ILE A 680 -1.85 1.98 8.91
CA ILE A 680 -2.90 1.00 9.23
C ILE A 680 -4.26 1.67 9.35
N GLN A 681 -4.35 2.81 10.05
CA GLN A 681 -5.60 3.55 10.21
C GLN A 681 -6.12 4.10 8.87
N LYS A 682 -5.22 4.58 8.01
CA LYS A 682 -5.60 5.06 6.67
C LYS A 682 -6.16 3.94 5.79
N VAL A 683 -5.61 2.73 5.88
CA VAL A 683 -5.98 1.60 5.02
C VAL A 683 -7.24 0.88 5.51
N ILE A 684 -7.32 0.58 6.80
CA ILE A 684 -8.36 -0.31 7.38
C ILE A 684 -9.12 0.32 8.55
N GLY A 685 -8.73 1.50 9.03
CA GLY A 685 -9.27 2.06 10.28
C GLY A 685 -10.80 2.13 10.40
N ASN A 686 -11.51 2.20 9.28
CA ASN A 686 -12.98 2.26 9.22
C ASN A 686 -13.64 0.92 8.83
N ASP A 687 -12.89 -0.17 8.75
CA ASP A 687 -13.48 -1.46 8.38
C ASP A 687 -14.38 -2.03 9.50
N LYS A 688 -15.57 -2.48 9.11
CA LYS A 688 -16.56 -3.01 10.07
C LYS A 688 -16.25 -4.43 10.54
N ASN A 689 -15.54 -5.22 9.74
CA ASN A 689 -15.37 -6.66 9.93
C ASN A 689 -13.94 -7.04 10.33
N VAL A 690 -12.98 -6.20 10.03
CA VAL A 690 -11.55 -6.45 10.28
C VAL A 690 -10.95 -5.31 11.09
N LYS A 691 -10.10 -5.65 12.05
CA LYS A 691 -9.41 -4.67 12.89
C LYS A 691 -7.94 -5.02 13.00
N PHE A 692 -7.09 -4.07 12.61
CA PHE A 692 -5.65 -4.12 12.77
C PHE A 692 -5.26 -3.17 13.91
N GLN A 693 -4.57 -3.70 14.90
CA GLN A 693 -4.09 -2.92 16.05
C GLN A 693 -2.60 -3.14 16.23
N LEU A 694 -1.87 -2.06 16.33
CA LEU A 694 -0.45 -2.11 16.61
C LEU A 694 -0.22 -1.99 18.13
N ALA A 695 0.35 -3.02 18.73
CA ALA A 695 0.76 -3.03 20.14
C ALA A 695 2.21 -2.56 20.21
N LYS A 696 2.42 -1.33 20.70
CA LYS A 696 3.70 -0.67 20.74
C LYS A 696 4.73 -1.46 21.56
N ASN A 697 5.86 -1.80 20.94
CA ASN A 697 7.00 -2.48 21.57
C ASN A 697 6.61 -3.83 22.24
N ARG A 698 5.67 -4.58 21.63
CA ARG A 698 5.12 -5.82 22.22
C ARG A 698 5.43 -7.09 21.41
N ASN A 699 6.25 -7.02 20.38
CA ASN A 699 6.60 -8.19 19.58
C ASN A 699 7.52 -9.13 20.38
N ARG A 700 6.92 -10.18 20.93
CA ARG A 700 7.61 -11.18 21.75
C ARG A 700 8.65 -11.97 20.94
N ASN A 701 8.34 -12.29 19.69
CA ASN A 701 9.24 -13.05 18.83
C ASN A 701 10.50 -12.22 18.47
N SER A 702 10.31 -10.94 18.14
CA SER A 702 11.42 -10.00 17.93
C SER A 702 12.32 -9.93 19.17
N PHE A 703 11.74 -9.84 20.38
CA PHE A 703 12.49 -9.84 21.63
C PHE A 703 13.34 -11.10 21.81
N ILE A 704 12.71 -12.28 21.67
CA ILE A 704 13.37 -13.58 21.83
C ILE A 704 14.50 -13.75 20.82
N ASN A 705 14.25 -13.44 19.54
CA ASN A 705 15.24 -13.57 18.47
C ASN A 705 16.43 -12.62 18.69
N THR A 706 16.15 -11.38 19.12
CA THR A 706 17.22 -10.42 19.44
C THR A 706 18.09 -10.91 20.60
N LEU A 707 17.47 -11.45 21.66
CA LEU A 707 18.24 -12.02 22.78
C LEU A 707 19.09 -13.23 22.34
N LYS A 708 18.53 -14.13 21.54
CA LYS A 708 19.30 -15.27 20.97
C LYS A 708 20.50 -14.79 20.18
N THR A 709 20.31 -13.79 19.33
CA THR A 709 21.38 -13.20 18.53
C THR A 709 22.46 -12.55 19.41
N ILE A 710 22.07 -11.75 20.40
CA ILE A 710 23.02 -11.11 21.33
C ILE A 710 23.79 -12.17 22.14
N MET A 711 23.12 -13.21 22.58
CA MET A 711 23.75 -14.30 23.33
C MET A 711 24.55 -15.28 22.44
N GLN A 712 24.50 -15.11 21.09
CA GLN A 712 25.18 -15.94 20.08
C GLN A 712 24.91 -17.44 20.24
N LYS A 713 23.68 -17.83 20.59
CA LYS A 713 23.33 -19.23 20.85
C LYS A 713 21.93 -19.59 20.34
N GLU A 714 21.90 -20.54 19.41
CA GLU A 714 20.69 -21.23 18.93
C GLU A 714 20.42 -22.57 19.69
N ILE A 715 20.84 -22.72 20.91
CA ILE A 715 20.75 -24.00 21.62
C ILE A 715 19.44 -24.08 22.39
N ALA A 716 18.62 -25.06 22.07
CA ALA A 716 17.32 -25.35 22.71
C ALA A 716 17.34 -25.39 24.25
N SER A 717 18.48 -25.66 24.87
CA SER A 717 18.62 -25.68 26.34
C SER A 717 18.58 -24.31 27.03
N VAL A 718 18.43 -23.21 26.29
CA VAL A 718 18.35 -21.81 26.81
C VAL A 718 16.98 -21.21 26.51
N ASP A 719 16.15 -21.88 25.71
CA ASP A 719 14.87 -21.34 25.24
C ASP A 719 13.87 -21.10 26.39
N ASP A 720 13.84 -21.96 27.39
CA ASP A 720 12.97 -21.78 28.55
C ASP A 720 13.34 -20.53 29.37
N ASP A 721 14.66 -20.31 29.61
CA ASP A 721 15.16 -19.13 30.30
C ASP A 721 14.91 -17.84 29.51
N ILE A 722 15.08 -17.87 28.17
CA ILE A 722 14.79 -16.70 27.32
C ILE A 722 13.30 -16.40 27.34
N ASN A 723 12.43 -17.42 27.35
CA ASN A 723 10.99 -17.25 27.50
C ASN A 723 10.63 -16.65 28.86
N GLU A 724 11.29 -17.06 29.95
CA GLU A 724 11.13 -16.46 31.29
C GLU A 724 11.53 -14.99 31.32
N LEU A 725 12.67 -14.64 30.67
CA LEU A 725 13.08 -13.25 30.49
C LEU A 725 12.06 -12.44 29.68
N ALA A 726 11.50 -13.03 28.64
CA ALA A 726 10.44 -12.39 27.87
C ALA A 726 9.17 -12.20 28.72
N ASP A 727 8.74 -13.20 29.47
CA ASP A 727 7.59 -13.09 30.36
C ASP A 727 7.79 -11.99 31.39
N LEU A 728 8.99 -11.85 31.92
CA LEU A 728 9.34 -10.78 32.83
C LEU A 728 9.30 -9.40 32.15
N TYR A 729 9.89 -9.26 30.96
CA TYR A 729 9.93 -8.00 30.21
C TYR A 729 8.53 -7.48 29.87
N PHE A 730 7.64 -8.38 29.40
CA PHE A 730 6.29 -8.02 28.95
C PHE A 730 5.24 -7.95 30.07
N LYS A 731 5.63 -8.16 31.32
CA LYS A 731 4.73 -8.03 32.48
C LYS A 731 4.22 -6.59 32.60
N LYS A 732 2.93 -6.42 32.90
CA LYS A 732 2.26 -5.10 32.87
C LYS A 732 2.81 -4.10 33.87
N GLU A 733 3.23 -4.54 35.06
CA GLU A 733 3.74 -3.66 36.13
C GLU A 733 5.25 -3.84 36.28
N ASP A 734 6.01 -2.81 36.04
CA ASP A 734 7.48 -2.73 36.22
C ASP A 734 8.31 -3.86 35.55
N GLY A 735 7.74 -4.53 34.55
CA GLY A 735 8.39 -5.68 33.91
C GLY A 735 9.76 -5.33 33.33
N ILE A 736 9.88 -4.22 32.62
CA ILE A 736 11.15 -3.75 32.01
C ILE A 736 12.18 -3.45 33.11
N GLU A 737 11.77 -2.77 34.17
CA GLU A 737 12.67 -2.46 35.30
C GLU A 737 13.14 -3.71 36.01
N LYS A 738 12.25 -4.66 36.23
CA LYS A 738 12.59 -5.96 36.84
C LYS A 738 13.53 -6.77 35.95
N TYR A 739 13.30 -6.76 34.65
CA TYR A 739 14.20 -7.38 33.67
C TYR A 739 15.60 -6.77 33.70
N LYS A 740 15.71 -5.43 33.63
CA LYS A 740 17.00 -4.72 33.71
C LYS A 740 17.74 -5.01 35.04
N LYS A 741 17.03 -4.93 36.15
CA LYS A 741 17.59 -5.24 37.47
C LYS A 741 18.07 -6.68 37.59
N MET A 742 17.30 -7.63 37.04
CA MET A 742 17.67 -9.05 37.02
C MET A 742 18.97 -9.28 36.22
N LEU A 743 19.10 -8.69 35.03
CA LEU A 743 20.29 -8.83 34.21
C LEU A 743 21.53 -8.23 34.90
N ILE A 744 21.40 -7.05 35.50
CA ILE A 744 22.49 -6.37 36.24
C ILE A 744 22.92 -7.22 37.45
N SER A 745 21.97 -7.75 38.19
CA SER A 745 22.22 -8.64 39.32
C SER A 745 22.97 -9.93 38.91
N ILE A 746 22.61 -10.53 37.80
CA ILE A 746 23.31 -11.70 37.25
C ILE A 746 24.74 -11.31 36.84
N ARG A 747 24.91 -10.17 36.18
CA ARG A 747 26.21 -9.67 35.75
C ARG A 747 27.16 -9.46 36.93
N ASN A 748 26.62 -8.94 38.06
CA ASN A 748 27.36 -8.72 39.31
C ASN A 748 27.57 -10.00 40.14
N LYS A 749 27.16 -11.17 39.65
CA LYS A 749 27.24 -12.48 40.32
C LYS A 749 26.43 -12.56 41.62
N ASP A 750 25.39 -11.76 41.76
CA ASP A 750 24.44 -11.90 42.85
C ASP A 750 23.65 -13.20 42.72
N ASN A 751 23.32 -13.89 43.81
CA ASN A 751 22.67 -15.17 43.80
C ASN A 751 21.20 -15.08 43.36
N GLN A 752 20.94 -15.19 42.06
CA GLN A 752 19.59 -15.32 41.49
C GLN A 752 19.36 -16.76 41.05
N LYS A 753 18.36 -17.42 41.64
CA LYS A 753 18.03 -18.83 41.38
C LYS A 753 17.03 -19.07 40.25
N SER A 754 16.50 -18.02 39.61
CA SER A 754 15.42 -18.13 38.61
C SER A 754 15.85 -18.70 37.26
N LEU A 755 17.05 -18.37 36.77
CA LEU A 755 17.57 -18.86 35.51
C LEU A 755 18.55 -20.02 35.68
N SER A 756 18.67 -20.85 34.67
CA SER A 756 19.64 -21.95 34.65
C SER A 756 21.08 -21.43 34.83
N LYS A 757 21.95 -22.27 35.41
CA LYS A 757 23.37 -21.93 35.60
C LYS A 757 24.02 -21.53 34.28
N LYS A 758 23.70 -22.25 33.19
CA LYS A 758 24.23 -22.02 31.84
C LYS A 758 23.90 -20.63 31.32
N THR A 759 22.63 -20.20 31.45
CA THR A 759 22.20 -18.86 31.02
C THR A 759 22.87 -17.77 31.84
N ARG A 760 23.00 -17.95 33.16
CA ARG A 760 23.73 -17.01 34.01
C ARG A 760 25.21 -16.91 33.64
N ASP A 761 25.87 -18.02 33.34
CA ASP A 761 27.28 -18.02 32.91
C ASP A 761 27.44 -17.30 31.57
N ILE A 762 26.47 -17.46 30.63
CA ILE A 762 26.46 -16.73 29.36
C ILE A 762 26.32 -15.21 29.62
N ILE A 763 25.32 -14.78 30.38
CA ILE A 763 25.08 -13.36 30.67
C ILE A 763 26.28 -12.74 31.40
N THR A 764 26.93 -13.46 32.29
CA THR A 764 28.13 -13.03 32.98
C THR A 764 29.34 -12.92 32.04
N GLY A 765 29.43 -13.78 31.04
CA GLY A 765 30.58 -13.89 30.13
C GLY A 765 30.48 -13.13 28.83
N ILE A 766 29.31 -12.62 28.41
CA ILE A 766 29.17 -11.85 27.17
C ILE A 766 29.96 -10.53 27.25
N ALA A 767 30.35 -10.03 26.08
CA ALA A 767 31.04 -8.74 25.96
C ALA A 767 30.20 -7.57 26.50
N GLU A 768 30.85 -6.53 26.96
CA GLU A 768 30.16 -5.38 27.56
C GLU A 768 29.21 -4.66 26.61
N ASP A 769 29.57 -4.57 25.32
CA ASP A 769 28.71 -4.00 24.27
C ASP A 769 27.44 -4.81 24.07
N SER A 770 27.57 -6.14 24.03
CA SER A 770 26.46 -7.06 23.93
C SER A 770 25.54 -7.00 25.16
N PHE A 771 26.12 -6.88 26.35
CA PHE A 771 25.34 -6.68 27.58
C PHE A 771 24.63 -5.31 27.58
N ALA A 772 25.33 -4.25 27.21
CA ALA A 772 24.73 -2.92 27.10
C ALA A 772 23.58 -2.90 26.08
N ARG A 773 23.72 -3.58 24.93
CA ARG A 773 22.67 -3.76 23.94
C ARG A 773 21.47 -4.53 24.50
N MET A 774 21.70 -5.60 25.26
CA MET A 774 20.69 -6.40 25.92
C MET A 774 19.83 -5.58 26.91
N ILE A 775 20.44 -4.60 27.58
CA ILE A 775 19.74 -3.67 28.48
C ILE A 775 18.98 -2.57 27.73
N ALA A 776 19.53 -2.07 26.62
CA ALA A 776 19.06 -0.86 25.96
C ALA A 776 18.03 -1.10 24.88
N PHE A 777 18.05 -2.28 24.19
CA PHE A 777 17.18 -2.48 23.04
C PHE A 777 15.69 -2.50 23.41
N ILE A 778 14.87 -1.98 22.51
CA ILE A 778 13.42 -1.98 22.60
C ILE A 778 12.90 -2.92 21.50
N PRO A 779 12.07 -3.92 21.83
CA PRO A 779 11.50 -4.83 20.83
C PRO A 779 10.57 -4.09 19.85
N ASP A 780 10.37 -4.68 18.70
CA ASP A 780 9.48 -4.15 17.68
C ASP A 780 8.01 -4.15 18.12
N ASP A 781 7.19 -3.44 17.36
CA ASP A 781 5.74 -3.43 17.55
C ASP A 781 5.14 -4.79 17.16
N ASP A 782 4.06 -5.18 17.82
CA ASP A 782 3.32 -6.39 17.49
C ASP A 782 2.00 -6.04 16.79
N LEU A 783 1.74 -6.70 15.66
CA LEU A 783 0.52 -6.50 14.89
C LEU A 783 -0.55 -7.50 15.32
N ILE A 784 -1.57 -7.02 16.02
CA ILE A 784 -2.72 -7.80 16.45
C ILE A 784 -3.82 -7.63 15.41
N VAL A 785 -4.11 -8.71 14.69
CA VAL A 785 -5.21 -8.77 13.74
C VAL A 785 -6.41 -9.47 14.38
N SER A 786 -7.57 -8.85 14.23
CA SER A 786 -8.84 -9.39 14.75
C SER A 786 -9.92 -9.27 13.67
N TYR A 787 -10.85 -10.21 13.67
CA TYR A 787 -12.00 -10.17 12.77
C TYR A 787 -13.31 -10.26 13.56
N ARG A 788 -14.40 -9.79 12.96
CA ARG A 788 -15.74 -9.86 13.53
C ARG A 788 -16.65 -10.63 12.57
N PRO A 789 -17.10 -11.84 12.96
CA PRO A 789 -18.13 -12.55 12.21
C PRO A 789 -19.42 -11.73 12.13
N GLU A 790 -20.16 -11.81 11.03
CA GLU A 790 -21.38 -10.99 10.79
C GLU A 790 -22.41 -11.05 11.93
N LYS A 791 -22.59 -12.20 12.56
CA LYS A 791 -23.53 -12.40 13.68
C LYS A 791 -22.92 -12.09 15.04
N ALA A 792 -21.63 -11.79 15.14
CA ALA A 792 -20.95 -11.54 16.39
C ALA A 792 -20.89 -10.04 16.73
N LYS A 793 -21.09 -9.72 18.01
CA LYS A 793 -20.95 -8.34 18.51
C LYS A 793 -19.50 -7.96 18.84
N LYS A 794 -18.58 -8.94 18.92
CA LYS A 794 -17.19 -8.73 19.38
C LYS A 794 -16.20 -9.19 18.33
N PHE A 795 -15.05 -8.52 18.29
CA PHE A 795 -13.90 -8.94 17.52
C PHE A 795 -13.22 -10.14 18.19
N ILE A 796 -12.76 -11.08 17.38
CA ILE A 796 -12.06 -12.30 17.79
C ILE A 796 -10.63 -12.21 17.23
N PRO A 797 -9.57 -12.51 18.04
CA PRO A 797 -8.21 -12.55 17.54
C PRO A 797 -8.07 -13.56 16.39
N LEU A 798 -7.29 -13.18 15.38
CA LEU A 798 -7.08 -14.00 14.18
C LEU A 798 -6.46 -15.38 14.50
N SER A 799 -5.68 -15.47 15.58
CA SER A 799 -5.12 -16.74 16.06
C SER A 799 -6.19 -17.82 16.31
N ASN A 800 -7.40 -17.41 16.73
CA ASN A 800 -8.53 -18.30 17.04
C ASN A 800 -9.49 -18.50 15.86
N ALA A 801 -9.18 -17.92 14.69
CA ALA A 801 -10.00 -18.00 13.49
C ALA A 801 -9.73 -19.29 12.70
N SER A 802 -10.72 -19.75 11.93
CA SER A 802 -10.53 -20.83 10.95
C SER A 802 -9.57 -20.39 9.81
N ALA A 803 -9.04 -21.35 9.08
CA ALA A 803 -8.16 -21.07 7.93
C ALA A 803 -8.80 -20.07 6.95
N GLY A 804 -10.04 -20.33 6.53
CA GLY A 804 -10.77 -19.43 5.63
C GLY A 804 -10.98 -18.02 6.20
N GLN A 805 -11.30 -17.88 7.48
CA GLN A 805 -11.46 -16.58 8.12
C GLN A 805 -10.14 -15.80 8.18
N LYS A 806 -9.03 -16.50 8.39
CA LYS A 806 -7.68 -15.92 8.34
C LYS A 806 -7.37 -15.39 6.97
N THR A 807 -7.53 -16.22 5.94
CA THR A 807 -7.31 -15.85 4.53
C THR A 807 -8.18 -14.66 4.13
N THR A 808 -9.46 -14.67 4.45
CA THR A 808 -10.38 -13.56 4.16
C THR A 808 -9.95 -12.24 4.81
N THR A 809 -9.49 -12.30 6.06
CA THR A 809 -9.03 -11.11 6.79
C THR A 809 -7.82 -10.48 6.12
N ILE A 810 -6.85 -11.29 5.70
CA ILE A 810 -5.66 -10.81 5.01
C ILE A 810 -6.01 -10.30 3.61
N LEU A 811 -6.86 -11.01 2.86
CA LEU A 811 -7.35 -10.52 1.57
C LEU A 811 -8.05 -9.16 1.67
N THR A 812 -8.83 -8.93 2.74
CA THR A 812 -9.46 -7.64 2.98
C THR A 812 -8.41 -6.53 3.08
N PHE A 813 -7.30 -6.77 3.76
CA PHE A 813 -6.18 -5.84 3.83
C PHE A 813 -5.52 -5.64 2.47
N LEU A 814 -5.13 -6.73 1.81
CA LEU A 814 -4.44 -6.69 0.51
C LEU A 814 -5.26 -5.98 -0.59
N LEU A 815 -6.58 -6.11 -0.56
CA LEU A 815 -7.49 -5.45 -1.50
C LEU A 815 -7.73 -3.96 -1.16
N ALA A 816 -7.54 -3.57 0.09
CA ALA A 816 -7.79 -2.19 0.53
C ALA A 816 -6.63 -1.24 0.24
N TYR A 817 -5.38 -1.73 0.19
CA TYR A 817 -4.19 -0.90 0.07
C TYR A 817 -3.45 -1.06 -1.27
N GLY A 818 -2.62 -0.05 -1.62
CA GLY A 818 -1.78 -0.05 -2.80
C GLY A 818 -2.51 0.43 -4.06
N ASP A 819 -1.71 0.89 -5.02
CA ASP A 819 -2.14 1.37 -6.35
C ASP A 819 -1.48 0.59 -7.50
N GLN A 820 -0.59 -0.34 -7.16
CA GLN A 820 0.08 -1.23 -8.12
C GLN A 820 -0.87 -2.32 -8.61
N PRO A 821 -0.66 -2.88 -9.81
CA PRO A 821 -1.41 -4.06 -10.26
C PRO A 821 -1.35 -5.19 -9.22
N LEU A 822 -2.51 -5.77 -8.91
CA LEU A 822 -2.65 -6.88 -7.98
C LEU A 822 -2.97 -8.17 -8.74
N LEU A 823 -2.11 -9.16 -8.58
CA LEU A 823 -2.29 -10.48 -9.15
C LEU A 823 -2.57 -11.49 -8.04
N LEU A 824 -3.68 -12.20 -8.15
CA LEU A 824 -4.14 -13.17 -7.15
C LEU A 824 -4.31 -14.55 -7.82
N ASP A 825 -3.63 -15.57 -7.28
CA ASP A 825 -3.78 -16.95 -7.73
C ASP A 825 -4.68 -17.71 -6.76
N GLN A 826 -5.90 -18.00 -7.18
CA GLN A 826 -6.93 -18.75 -6.45
C GLN A 826 -7.16 -18.23 -5.02
N PRO A 827 -7.55 -16.95 -4.88
CA PRO A 827 -7.74 -16.35 -3.56
C PRO A 827 -8.92 -16.97 -2.77
N GLU A 828 -9.76 -17.73 -3.44
CA GLU A 828 -10.93 -18.42 -2.87
C GLU A 828 -10.63 -19.76 -2.22
N ASP A 829 -9.45 -20.33 -2.42
CA ASP A 829 -9.11 -21.61 -1.84
C ASP A 829 -9.16 -21.55 -0.30
N ASP A 830 -9.60 -22.64 0.32
CA ASP A 830 -9.89 -22.76 1.75
C ASP A 830 -11.08 -21.90 2.24
N LEU A 831 -11.85 -21.25 1.34
CA LEU A 831 -13.02 -20.45 1.69
C LEU A 831 -14.32 -21.13 1.30
N ASP A 832 -15.35 -20.98 2.12
CA ASP A 832 -16.69 -21.36 1.71
C ASP A 832 -17.28 -20.33 0.71
N ASN A 833 -18.18 -20.78 -0.16
CA ASN A 833 -18.78 -19.95 -1.21
C ASN A 833 -19.47 -18.69 -0.66
N ARG A 834 -19.97 -18.71 0.55
CA ARG A 834 -20.61 -17.57 1.18
C ARG A 834 -19.59 -16.50 1.53
N LEU A 835 -18.44 -16.89 2.11
CA LEU A 835 -17.34 -15.94 2.41
C LEU A 835 -16.75 -15.35 1.14
N VAL A 836 -16.65 -16.15 0.06
CA VAL A 836 -16.22 -15.65 -1.25
C VAL A 836 -17.16 -14.56 -1.73
N TYR A 837 -18.47 -14.79 -1.71
CA TYR A 837 -19.46 -13.82 -2.18
C TYR A 837 -19.53 -12.58 -1.30
N ASP A 838 -19.73 -12.74 0.01
CA ASP A 838 -20.02 -11.61 0.91
C ASP A 838 -18.80 -10.71 1.15
N LEU A 839 -17.58 -11.26 1.10
CA LEU A 839 -16.38 -10.52 1.47
C LEU A 839 -15.42 -10.31 0.30
N ILE A 840 -15.04 -11.34 -0.46
CA ILE A 840 -14.06 -11.18 -1.53
C ILE A 840 -14.64 -10.40 -2.69
N VAL A 841 -15.80 -10.82 -3.19
CA VAL A 841 -16.46 -10.17 -4.33
C VAL A 841 -16.74 -8.70 -4.05
N ALA A 842 -17.29 -8.38 -2.89
CA ALA A 842 -17.56 -7.00 -2.49
C ALA A 842 -16.27 -6.14 -2.45
N ARG A 843 -15.15 -6.71 -1.99
CA ARG A 843 -13.86 -6.01 -1.93
C ARG A 843 -13.20 -5.87 -3.29
N LEU A 844 -13.26 -6.89 -4.14
CA LEU A 844 -12.78 -6.82 -5.52
C LEU A 844 -13.48 -5.70 -6.30
N LYS A 845 -14.80 -5.57 -6.16
CA LYS A 845 -15.58 -4.49 -6.76
C LYS A 845 -15.07 -3.09 -6.38
N VAL A 846 -14.68 -2.87 -5.15
CA VAL A 846 -14.12 -1.59 -4.69
C VAL A 846 -12.68 -1.40 -5.14
N ALA A 847 -11.86 -2.45 -5.05
CA ALA A 847 -10.43 -2.39 -5.35
C ALA A 847 -10.17 -2.16 -6.85
N LYS A 848 -10.98 -2.76 -7.76
CA LYS A 848 -10.86 -2.58 -9.21
C LYS A 848 -11.08 -1.13 -9.68
N LEU A 849 -11.73 -0.29 -8.87
CA LEU A 849 -11.89 1.14 -9.16
C LEU A 849 -10.62 1.97 -8.89
N LYS A 850 -9.65 1.39 -8.17
CA LYS A 850 -8.41 2.08 -7.77
C LYS A 850 -7.18 1.57 -8.49
N ARG A 851 -7.13 0.27 -8.79
CA ARG A 851 -5.99 -0.40 -9.40
C ARG A 851 -6.41 -1.58 -10.28
N GLN A 852 -5.53 -1.99 -11.17
CA GLN A 852 -5.75 -3.21 -11.95
C GLN A 852 -5.70 -4.45 -11.04
N ILE A 853 -6.61 -5.39 -11.30
CA ILE A 853 -6.67 -6.69 -10.63
C ILE A 853 -6.67 -7.79 -11.69
N ILE A 854 -5.82 -8.79 -11.51
CA ILE A 854 -5.79 -10.00 -12.32
C ILE A 854 -5.97 -11.19 -11.38
N VAL A 855 -7.08 -11.92 -11.51
CA VAL A 855 -7.42 -13.05 -10.64
C VAL A 855 -7.46 -14.34 -11.44
N VAL A 856 -6.69 -15.33 -11.01
CA VAL A 856 -6.88 -16.71 -11.43
C VAL A 856 -7.87 -17.36 -10.47
N THR A 857 -8.92 -17.97 -11.01
CA THR A 857 -9.99 -18.54 -10.18
C THR A 857 -10.66 -19.75 -10.83
N HIS A 858 -11.24 -20.61 -10.01
CA HIS A 858 -12.15 -21.66 -10.42
C HIS A 858 -13.55 -21.51 -9.77
N ASN A 859 -13.81 -20.35 -9.15
CA ASN A 859 -15.10 -20.03 -8.52
C ASN A 859 -15.86 -19.00 -9.35
N ALA A 860 -17.02 -19.40 -9.89
CA ALA A 860 -17.84 -18.54 -10.74
C ALA A 860 -18.31 -17.22 -10.06
N ASN A 861 -18.37 -17.17 -8.72
CA ASN A 861 -18.71 -15.94 -8.00
C ASN A 861 -17.73 -14.78 -8.30
N ILE A 862 -16.47 -15.09 -8.59
CA ILE A 862 -15.47 -14.04 -8.84
C ILE A 862 -15.68 -13.37 -10.21
N PRO A 863 -15.69 -14.07 -11.35
CA PRO A 863 -15.95 -13.42 -12.64
C PRO A 863 -17.37 -12.86 -12.76
N VAL A 864 -18.40 -13.59 -12.30
CA VAL A 864 -19.80 -13.24 -12.51
C VAL A 864 -20.25 -12.14 -11.53
N ASN A 865 -20.20 -12.42 -10.22
CA ASN A 865 -20.66 -11.48 -9.22
C ASN A 865 -19.64 -10.35 -8.93
N GLY A 866 -18.35 -10.57 -9.22
CA GLY A 866 -17.32 -9.55 -9.19
C GLY A 866 -17.38 -8.60 -10.38
N ASP A 867 -18.19 -8.96 -11.39
CA ASP A 867 -18.38 -8.17 -12.60
C ASP A 867 -17.04 -7.86 -13.27
N SER A 868 -16.33 -8.93 -13.69
CA SER A 868 -15.03 -8.80 -14.37
C SER A 868 -15.16 -8.04 -15.69
N GLU A 869 -14.28 -7.09 -15.92
CA GLU A 869 -14.22 -6.33 -17.15
C GLU A 869 -13.72 -7.17 -18.32
N TYR A 870 -12.89 -8.18 -18.05
CA TYR A 870 -12.38 -9.08 -19.07
C TYR A 870 -12.15 -10.48 -18.49
N ILE A 871 -12.57 -11.48 -19.23
CA ILE A 871 -12.51 -12.90 -18.85
C ILE A 871 -11.69 -13.63 -19.90
N ILE A 872 -10.72 -14.40 -19.44
CA ILE A 872 -9.80 -15.19 -20.25
C ILE A 872 -9.99 -16.65 -19.87
N SER A 873 -10.51 -17.46 -20.76
CA SER A 873 -10.61 -18.91 -20.57
C SER A 873 -9.38 -19.59 -21.15
N MET A 874 -8.77 -20.44 -20.32
CA MET A 874 -7.59 -21.22 -20.68
C MET A 874 -7.92 -22.72 -20.68
N ASP A 875 -7.38 -23.40 -21.66
CA ASP A 875 -7.44 -24.86 -21.75
C ASP A 875 -6.04 -25.45 -21.97
N SER A 876 -5.90 -26.75 -21.75
CA SER A 876 -4.66 -27.47 -22.01
C SER A 876 -4.92 -28.80 -22.68
N GLU A 877 -4.32 -29.00 -23.83
CA GLU A 877 -4.14 -30.30 -24.42
C GLU A 877 -2.72 -30.79 -24.17
N THR A 878 -2.57 -31.92 -23.47
CA THR A 878 -1.29 -32.60 -23.29
C THR A 878 -0.11 -31.71 -22.82
N ASP A 879 -0.24 -30.95 -21.74
CA ASP A 879 0.76 -30.00 -21.18
C ASP A 879 0.97 -28.70 -21.98
N ILE A 880 0.32 -28.51 -23.12
CA ILE A 880 0.35 -27.27 -23.90
C ILE A 880 -0.84 -26.42 -23.49
N ILE A 881 -0.57 -25.20 -23.11
CA ILE A 881 -1.61 -24.26 -22.70
C ILE A 881 -2.02 -23.37 -23.87
N GLN A 882 -3.29 -23.12 -23.98
CA GLN A 882 -3.84 -22.21 -24.98
C GLN A 882 -4.94 -21.33 -24.39
N VAL A 883 -5.11 -20.17 -24.98
CA VAL A 883 -6.25 -19.31 -24.71
C VAL A 883 -7.43 -19.82 -25.53
N ASN A 884 -8.45 -20.37 -24.85
CA ASN A 884 -9.63 -20.93 -25.53
C ASN A 884 -10.55 -19.82 -26.01
N GLN A 885 -10.99 -18.95 -25.08
CA GLN A 885 -11.86 -17.82 -25.38
C GLN A 885 -11.52 -16.62 -24.52
N THR A 886 -11.82 -15.43 -25.03
CA THR A 886 -11.71 -14.18 -24.29
C THR A 886 -12.93 -13.30 -24.57
N GLY A 887 -13.36 -12.55 -23.58
CA GLY A 887 -14.50 -11.64 -23.73
C GLY A 887 -15.03 -11.13 -22.39
N THR A 888 -16.30 -10.83 -22.36
CA THR A 888 -17.00 -10.23 -21.21
C THR A 888 -18.24 -11.05 -20.84
N MET A 889 -18.89 -10.72 -19.73
CA MET A 889 -20.19 -11.30 -19.39
C MET A 889 -21.31 -10.96 -20.40
N ASP A 890 -21.09 -9.94 -21.23
CA ASP A 890 -22.03 -9.56 -22.29
C ASP A 890 -22.04 -10.62 -23.43
N ASP A 891 -20.93 -11.35 -23.59
CA ASP A 891 -20.76 -12.35 -24.65
C ASP A 891 -21.39 -13.69 -24.27
N ARG A 892 -22.28 -14.19 -25.12
CA ARG A 892 -22.95 -15.48 -24.89
C ARG A 892 -21.94 -16.63 -24.78
N SER A 893 -20.92 -16.64 -25.62
CA SER A 893 -19.86 -17.65 -25.60
C SER A 893 -19.12 -17.73 -24.27
N ILE A 894 -18.81 -16.58 -23.67
CA ILE A 894 -18.14 -16.49 -22.35
C ILE A 894 -19.06 -16.97 -21.22
N ARG A 895 -20.34 -16.60 -21.26
CA ARG A 895 -21.31 -17.12 -20.27
C ARG A 895 -21.43 -18.65 -20.35
N GLN A 896 -21.48 -19.22 -21.58
CA GLN A 896 -21.49 -20.65 -21.77
C GLN A 896 -20.20 -21.30 -21.24
N GLU A 897 -19.04 -20.74 -21.54
CA GLU A 897 -17.73 -21.20 -21.08
C GLU A 897 -17.63 -21.25 -19.56
N ILE A 898 -18.13 -20.21 -18.88
CA ILE A 898 -18.19 -20.18 -17.41
C ILE A 898 -19.08 -21.31 -16.88
N CYS A 899 -20.24 -21.53 -17.48
CA CYS A 899 -21.12 -22.62 -17.08
C CYS A 899 -20.45 -24.00 -17.27
N ASP A 900 -19.78 -24.20 -18.37
CA ASP A 900 -19.15 -25.48 -18.69
C ASP A 900 -17.93 -25.77 -17.81
N VAL A 901 -17.07 -24.78 -17.59
CA VAL A 901 -15.80 -24.95 -16.87
C VAL A 901 -15.98 -24.87 -15.36
N MET A 902 -16.88 -24.00 -14.86
CA MET A 902 -16.96 -23.66 -13.43
C MET A 902 -18.21 -24.15 -12.73
N GLU A 903 -19.34 -24.32 -13.46
CA GLU A 903 -20.62 -24.76 -12.91
C GLU A 903 -20.94 -26.22 -13.22
N GLY A 904 -20.14 -26.89 -14.08
CA GLY A 904 -20.28 -28.28 -14.43
C GLY A 904 -21.34 -28.54 -15.49
N THR A 905 -21.43 -27.68 -16.50
CA THR A 905 -22.35 -27.59 -17.61
C THR A 905 -23.68 -26.89 -17.30
N GLN A 906 -24.32 -26.37 -18.36
CA GLN A 906 -25.63 -25.73 -18.25
C GLN A 906 -26.67 -26.71 -17.67
N ASP A 907 -26.67 -27.96 -18.11
CA ASP A 907 -27.62 -28.98 -17.62
C ASP A 907 -27.49 -29.22 -16.12
N ALA A 908 -26.24 -29.26 -15.60
CA ALA A 908 -25.99 -29.43 -14.17
C ALA A 908 -26.45 -28.22 -13.35
N PHE A 909 -26.24 -27.01 -13.91
CA PHE A 909 -26.72 -25.78 -13.30
C PHE A 909 -28.24 -25.72 -13.22
N GLU A 910 -28.93 -26.00 -14.33
CA GLU A 910 -30.39 -26.06 -14.39
C GLU A 910 -30.96 -27.12 -13.47
N MET A 911 -30.34 -28.32 -13.42
CA MET A 911 -30.79 -29.38 -12.51
C MET A 911 -30.69 -28.98 -11.06
N ARG A 912 -29.60 -28.28 -10.65
CA ARG A 912 -29.45 -27.73 -9.32
C ARG A 912 -30.53 -26.70 -9.00
N ALA A 913 -30.78 -25.76 -9.92
CA ALA A 913 -31.78 -24.71 -9.75
C ALA A 913 -33.20 -25.32 -9.62
N LYS A 914 -33.53 -26.33 -10.44
CA LYS A 914 -34.80 -27.10 -10.35
C LYS A 914 -34.92 -27.80 -8.99
N LYS A 915 -33.85 -28.44 -8.49
CA LYS A 915 -33.84 -29.10 -7.18
C LYS A 915 -33.99 -28.14 -6.01
N TYR A 916 -33.48 -26.90 -6.17
CA TYR A 916 -33.64 -25.85 -5.16
C TYR A 916 -34.96 -25.07 -5.28
N HIS A 917 -35.81 -25.44 -6.23
CA HIS A 917 -37.06 -24.73 -6.56
C HIS A 917 -36.84 -23.26 -6.99
N PHE A 918 -35.67 -22.93 -7.51
CA PHE A 918 -35.49 -21.67 -8.22
C PHE A 918 -36.12 -21.77 -9.60
N ASN A 919 -37.13 -20.92 -9.86
CA ASN A 919 -37.72 -20.83 -11.20
C ASN A 919 -36.72 -20.14 -12.14
N ILE A 920 -35.93 -20.92 -12.85
CA ILE A 920 -35.27 -20.43 -14.06
C ILE A 920 -36.37 -20.34 -15.10
N LYS A 921 -36.95 -19.18 -15.31
CA LYS A 921 -37.81 -18.95 -16.48
C LYS A 921 -36.88 -18.71 -17.67
N GLU A 922 -37.10 -19.51 -18.72
CA GLU A 922 -36.61 -19.26 -20.08
C GLU A 922 -36.86 -17.84 -20.55
#